data_fb8a26410be0d0f0d6ae2444dbf9ace3
#
_entry.id   fb8a26410be0d0f0d6ae2444dbf9ace3
#
_cell.length_a   1.000
_cell.length_b   1.000
_cell.length_c   1.000
_cell.angle_alpha   90.00
_cell.angle_beta   90.00
_cell.angle_gamma   90.00
#
_symmetry.space_group_name_H-M   'P 1'
#
loop_
_entity.id
_entity.type
_entity.pdbx_description
1 polymer ?
#
loop_
_entity_poly.entity_id
_entity_poly.type
_entity_poly.pdbx_seq_one_letter_code
_entity_poly.pdbx_strand_id
1 'polypeptide(L)'
;MKKQLLLFVLACISMISLSAQQNNLFFKAVSQDQVSMPETVQRSFYPTSYNTFQLNYPGVKAVLAAAPKEFTAEAKAGKCVISIPLGDGAYESFKIQEVAMLDAEAAAAFPDIHTYAGISTTDPRRTVRLSTTVRGFRAMVMEPDYSVSFVEPLAWGQTEYYISYKRTDSADRGLGKLRTGVDENGGMWFGDQEELFAPEEEYRGAEIDPLQLKIYRYCVATTGEFSQDHGGNKPEVFAAVTEYSNMVSAIFERDAAVRLQLIAASQNVVFLDPDTDPFFGQMVQDWMSQNPNVLNTYCNPLSHDVGHVYARYLGGSAIGVAGSLGNICKDSKGAGCSAGVGLGDYGSNFLVVIGQEVGHQMNGGHTWNRCNGGGGRHGTVAFEPGSGSTIMSYAGACGSDNVQGFSDLYYHAGSIHEFKLYYTFGGLCGSFMQTDNHEPVVTLPYQNNFTIPISTPFELDGSATDVDGDDLSYCWEEVDAGPEVPLGQPSGNAAIFRTRLPVSVTNRYFPRLATVINNGSDITEQLPTYTRDLTFRLTARDNRPNGGGVGSADVAFKSYEEAGPFLVSYPNLNSAVWKVGEYEEVLWDVANTYNAPVSCKKVNVRLSTDGGLTYPVTLASNVENDGKQYVQVPDMVGTKLRVRVDAADNVFYDISNANFKIENPAQPSLTFGLENDGTTLCLPDYFNTEILSAGILGYSDPITLDLVGSVPPGAVPSFSSTTIQPGESATFSLDLSQVAVQGEFTFDIRGTSNGQEYLRTVTLFLQRNDFSGFSLQTPANGTTNA
;
A
#
# COMPACT_ATOMS: atom_id res chain seq x y z
N MET A 1 29.67 37.46 -11.06
CA MET A 1 29.57 36.19 -10.30
C MET A 1 28.28 35.42 -10.53
N LYS A 2 27.07 35.98 -10.45
CA LYS A 2 25.81 35.19 -10.69
C LYS A 2 25.64 34.63 -12.13
N LYS A 3 26.12 35.31 -13.15
CA LYS A 3 26.05 34.76 -14.55
C LYS A 3 27.06 33.65 -14.83
N GLN A 4 28.20 33.62 -14.16
CA GLN A 4 29.19 32.54 -14.30
C GLN A 4 28.76 31.28 -13.55
N LEU A 5 28.05 31.41 -12.42
CA LEU A 5 27.49 30.28 -11.69
C LEU A 5 26.34 29.60 -12.45
N LEU A 6 25.49 30.38 -13.15
CA LEU A 6 24.41 29.84 -13.97
C LEU A 6 24.93 29.07 -15.19
N LEU A 7 26.01 29.55 -15.82
CA LEU A 7 26.66 28.86 -16.92
C LEU A 7 27.36 27.57 -16.49
N PHE A 8 27.91 27.54 -15.25
CA PHE A 8 28.54 26.32 -14.70
C PHE A 8 27.49 25.27 -14.34
N VAL A 9 26.35 25.65 -13.79
CA VAL A 9 25.22 24.75 -13.49
C VAL A 9 24.59 24.20 -14.78
N LEU A 10 24.39 25.04 -15.81
CA LEU A 10 23.92 24.56 -17.10
C LEU A 10 24.94 23.66 -17.81
N ALA A 11 26.24 23.94 -17.68
CA ALA A 11 27.29 23.06 -18.23
C ALA A 11 27.40 21.74 -17.46
N CYS A 12 27.19 21.73 -16.13
CA CYS A 12 27.14 20.48 -15.36
C CYS A 12 25.88 19.66 -15.68
N ILE A 13 24.72 20.29 -15.87
CA ILE A 13 23.49 19.60 -16.29
C ILE A 13 23.64 19.03 -17.70
N SER A 14 24.28 19.76 -18.62
CA SER A 14 24.53 19.24 -19.97
C SER A 14 25.61 18.15 -20.00
N MET A 15 26.60 18.16 -19.10
CA MET A 15 27.57 17.07 -18.98
C MET A 15 26.97 15.81 -18.33
N ILE A 16 26.05 15.96 -17.37
CA ILE A 16 25.32 14.82 -16.79
C ILE A 16 24.40 14.20 -17.86
N SER A 17 23.73 15.00 -18.68
CA SER A 17 22.93 14.51 -19.81
C SER A 17 23.78 13.84 -20.90
N LEU A 18 25.00 14.33 -21.18
CA LEU A 18 25.90 13.71 -22.14
C LEU A 18 26.55 12.42 -21.61
N SER A 19 26.82 12.30 -20.30
CA SER A 19 27.36 11.07 -19.72
C SER A 19 26.32 9.95 -19.66
N ALA A 20 25.03 10.26 -19.44
CA ALA A 20 23.94 9.29 -19.53
C ALA A 20 23.74 8.79 -20.99
N GLN A 21 24.01 9.60 -21.96
CA GLN A 21 23.87 9.25 -23.39
C GLN A 21 25.02 8.37 -23.92
N GLN A 22 26.18 8.32 -23.23
CA GLN A 22 27.35 7.56 -23.68
C GLN A 22 27.35 6.08 -23.28
N ASN A 23 26.46 5.63 -22.37
CA ASN A 23 26.44 4.24 -21.90
C ASN A 23 25.35 3.36 -22.55
N ASN A 24 24.62 3.86 -23.55
CA ASN A 24 23.58 3.08 -24.24
C ASN A 24 24.13 2.38 -25.48
N LEU A 25 24.85 1.30 -25.27
CA LEU A 25 25.51 0.53 -26.33
C LEU A 25 24.51 -0.26 -27.20
N PHE A 26 23.29 -0.53 -26.71
CA PHE A 26 22.40 -1.50 -27.33
C PHE A 26 21.07 -0.91 -27.83
N PHE A 27 20.41 -0.05 -27.06
CA PHE A 27 19.13 0.55 -27.43
C PHE A 27 19.35 1.98 -27.94
N LYS A 28 18.98 2.24 -29.19
CA LYS A 28 19.02 3.57 -29.80
C LYS A 28 17.58 4.05 -30.02
N ALA A 29 17.19 5.15 -29.37
CA ALA A 29 15.89 5.77 -29.61
C ALA A 29 15.75 6.17 -31.10
N VAL A 30 14.62 5.84 -31.71
CA VAL A 30 14.27 6.16 -33.08
C VAL A 30 12.86 6.72 -33.17
N SER A 31 12.62 7.62 -34.13
CA SER A 31 11.26 8.10 -34.37
C SER A 31 10.46 7.07 -35.19
N GLN A 32 9.15 7.08 -35.05
CA GLN A 32 8.27 6.09 -35.71
C GLN A 32 8.39 6.12 -37.25
N ASP A 33 8.69 7.28 -37.87
CA ASP A 33 8.92 7.45 -39.30
C ASP A 33 10.23 6.81 -39.78
N GLN A 34 11.15 6.50 -38.86
CA GLN A 34 12.42 5.81 -39.19
C GLN A 34 12.29 4.29 -39.10
N VAL A 35 11.14 3.79 -38.62
CA VAL A 35 10.90 2.35 -38.51
C VAL A 35 10.49 1.79 -39.86
N SER A 36 11.33 0.94 -40.44
CA SER A 36 11.01 0.17 -41.64
C SER A 36 10.49 -1.20 -41.27
N MET A 37 9.20 -1.46 -41.51
CA MET A 37 8.61 -2.80 -41.32
C MET A 37 8.17 -3.37 -42.67
N PRO A 38 8.38 -4.68 -42.91
CA PRO A 38 7.80 -5.34 -44.03
C PRO A 38 6.25 -5.28 -43.98
N GLU A 39 5.57 -5.07 -45.11
CA GLU A 39 4.10 -5.02 -45.20
C GLU A 39 3.40 -6.30 -44.67
N THR A 40 4.13 -7.41 -44.63
CA THR A 40 3.64 -8.72 -44.15
C THR A 40 3.67 -8.87 -42.65
N VAL A 41 4.33 -7.96 -41.89
CA VAL A 41 4.47 -8.04 -40.43
C VAL A 41 3.33 -7.28 -39.80
N GLN A 42 2.42 -8.01 -39.13
CA GLN A 42 1.34 -7.41 -38.38
C GLN A 42 1.79 -7.15 -36.94
N ARG A 43 1.52 -5.96 -36.45
CA ARG A 43 1.69 -5.60 -35.05
C ARG A 43 0.49 -6.10 -34.26
N SER A 44 0.74 -6.94 -33.28
CA SER A 44 -0.31 -7.57 -32.49
C SER A 44 -0.89 -6.65 -31.41
N PHE A 45 -0.11 -5.65 -30.97
CA PHE A 45 -0.46 -4.81 -29.84
C PHE A 45 0.00 -3.35 -30.06
N TYR A 46 -0.84 -2.40 -29.65
CA TYR A 46 -0.57 -0.96 -29.72
C TYR A 46 -0.86 -0.32 -28.35
N PRO A 47 0.17 -0.03 -27.52
CA PRO A 47 -0.01 0.82 -26.35
C PRO A 47 -0.51 2.20 -26.76
N THR A 48 -1.25 2.88 -25.89
CA THR A 48 -1.72 4.25 -26.11
C THR A 48 -0.57 5.26 -26.15
N SER A 49 0.52 4.96 -25.42
CA SER A 49 1.77 5.71 -25.41
C SER A 49 2.95 4.73 -25.34
N TYR A 50 3.99 4.96 -26.13
CA TYR A 50 5.20 4.13 -26.12
C TYR A 50 6.37 4.87 -26.78
N ASN A 51 7.58 4.43 -26.44
CA ASN A 51 8.82 4.86 -27.07
C ASN A 51 9.36 3.77 -27.98
N THR A 52 9.99 4.14 -29.10
CA THR A 52 10.52 3.19 -30.09
C THR A 52 12.04 3.21 -30.11
N PHE A 53 12.64 2.02 -30.19
CA PHE A 53 14.08 1.81 -30.15
C PHE A 53 14.53 0.84 -31.24
N GLN A 54 15.70 1.08 -31.80
CA GLN A 54 16.45 0.10 -32.57
C GLN A 54 17.41 -0.63 -31.59
N LEU A 55 17.42 -1.95 -31.59
CA LEU A 55 18.21 -2.79 -30.71
C LEU A 55 19.35 -3.49 -31.45
N ASN A 56 20.56 -3.37 -30.93
CA ASN A 56 21.66 -4.29 -31.29
C ASN A 56 21.45 -5.63 -30.50
N TYR A 57 20.53 -6.45 -30.98
CA TYR A 57 20.17 -7.71 -30.33
C TYR A 57 21.35 -8.70 -30.21
N PRO A 58 22.23 -8.92 -31.25
CA PRO A 58 23.42 -9.74 -31.08
C PRO A 58 24.35 -9.25 -29.97
N GLY A 59 24.51 -7.92 -29.84
CA GLY A 59 25.33 -7.31 -28.80
C GLY A 59 24.76 -7.56 -27.40
N VAL A 60 23.43 -7.44 -27.23
CA VAL A 60 22.76 -7.79 -25.97
C VAL A 60 22.95 -9.26 -25.60
N LYS A 61 22.70 -10.18 -26.57
CA LYS A 61 22.92 -11.62 -26.34
C LYS A 61 24.36 -11.93 -25.90
N ALA A 62 25.34 -11.28 -26.52
CA ALA A 62 26.76 -11.51 -26.17
C ALA A 62 27.10 -11.06 -24.73
N VAL A 63 26.52 -9.95 -24.27
CA VAL A 63 26.71 -9.49 -22.87
C VAL A 63 25.97 -10.38 -21.90
N LEU A 64 24.74 -10.70 -22.18
CA LEU A 64 23.91 -11.54 -21.29
C LEU A 64 24.40 -12.99 -21.21
N ALA A 65 25.03 -13.52 -22.25
CA ALA A 65 25.69 -14.83 -22.22
C ALA A 65 26.84 -14.92 -21.18
N ALA A 66 27.38 -13.77 -20.75
CA ALA A 66 28.37 -13.69 -19.68
C ALA A 66 27.77 -13.41 -18.30
N ALA A 67 26.44 -13.35 -18.18
CA ALA A 67 25.77 -13.14 -16.90
C ALA A 67 26.06 -14.31 -15.95
N PRO A 68 26.42 -14.06 -14.69
CA PRO A 68 26.64 -15.13 -13.72
C PRO A 68 25.30 -15.80 -13.40
N LYS A 69 25.36 -17.06 -13.01
CA LYS A 69 24.19 -17.79 -12.52
C LYS A 69 23.78 -17.23 -11.16
N GLU A 70 22.47 -17.19 -10.92
CA GLU A 70 21.89 -16.80 -9.64
C GLU A 70 22.50 -17.57 -8.45
N PHE A 71 22.48 -16.97 -7.27
CA PHE A 71 23.01 -17.52 -6.00
C PHE A 71 24.51 -17.86 -6.01
N THR A 72 25.27 -17.33 -6.96
CA THR A 72 26.75 -17.48 -6.99
C THR A 72 27.45 -16.25 -6.45
N ALA A 73 28.71 -16.38 -6.02
CA ALA A 73 29.53 -15.26 -5.59
C ALA A 73 29.73 -14.22 -6.73
N GLU A 74 29.79 -14.69 -7.96
CA GLU A 74 29.91 -13.84 -9.16
C GLU A 74 28.64 -13.02 -9.39
N ALA A 75 27.44 -13.57 -9.12
CA ALA A 75 26.17 -12.83 -9.17
C ALA A 75 26.16 -11.70 -8.14
N LYS A 76 26.58 -11.97 -6.90
CA LYS A 76 26.73 -10.96 -5.84
C LYS A 76 27.71 -9.85 -6.22
N ALA A 77 28.76 -10.15 -6.97
CA ALA A 77 29.72 -9.16 -7.45
C ALA A 77 29.13 -8.19 -8.49
N GLY A 78 28.00 -8.52 -9.12
CA GLY A 78 27.20 -7.64 -9.98
C GLY A 78 27.94 -7.06 -11.18
N LYS A 79 28.82 -7.86 -11.84
CA LYS A 79 29.68 -7.39 -12.93
C LYS A 79 29.00 -7.32 -14.28
N CYS A 80 27.94 -8.11 -14.53
CA CYS A 80 27.15 -8.03 -15.74
C CYS A 80 26.12 -6.92 -15.61
N VAL A 81 26.29 -5.84 -16.38
CA VAL A 81 25.39 -4.67 -16.34
C VAL A 81 24.85 -4.39 -17.72
N ILE A 82 23.54 -4.18 -17.84
CA ILE A 82 22.86 -3.74 -19.07
C ILE A 82 21.98 -2.54 -18.78
N SER A 83 21.92 -1.61 -19.71
CA SER A 83 21.02 -0.44 -19.67
C SER A 83 19.79 -0.72 -20.51
N ILE A 84 18.59 -0.56 -19.92
CA ILE A 84 17.29 -0.89 -20.50
C ILE A 84 16.42 0.38 -20.52
N PRO A 85 15.67 0.66 -21.62
CA PRO A 85 14.73 1.78 -21.64
C PRO A 85 13.50 1.46 -20.77
N LEU A 86 13.05 2.45 -19.99
CA LEU A 86 11.84 2.41 -19.17
C LEU A 86 10.62 2.86 -19.98
N GLY A 87 9.42 2.70 -19.44
CA GLY A 87 8.18 3.07 -20.09
C GLY A 87 8.03 4.57 -20.42
N ASP A 88 8.74 5.45 -19.73
CA ASP A 88 8.80 6.89 -20.00
C ASP A 88 9.92 7.27 -21.01
N GLY A 89 10.68 6.31 -21.50
CA GLY A 89 11.80 6.49 -22.42
C GLY A 89 13.14 6.83 -21.73
N ALA A 90 13.17 6.96 -20.41
CA ALA A 90 14.42 7.03 -19.65
C ALA A 90 15.16 5.70 -19.70
N TYR A 91 16.43 5.71 -19.32
CA TYR A 91 17.23 4.49 -19.27
C TYR A 91 17.66 4.18 -17.86
N GLU A 92 17.60 2.88 -17.49
CA GLU A 92 18.06 2.39 -16.21
C GLU A 92 19.06 1.25 -16.43
N SER A 93 20.09 1.20 -15.57
CA SER A 93 21.12 0.16 -15.61
C SER A 93 20.87 -0.89 -14.53
N PHE A 94 20.91 -2.15 -14.93
CA PHE A 94 20.66 -3.30 -14.06
C PHE A 94 21.85 -4.23 -13.98
N LYS A 95 22.17 -4.66 -12.77
CA LYS A 95 23.08 -5.79 -12.51
C LYS A 95 22.31 -7.08 -12.78
N ILE A 96 22.75 -7.86 -13.77
CA ILE A 96 22.01 -9.01 -14.30
C ILE A 96 22.63 -10.31 -13.86
N GLN A 97 21.80 -11.29 -13.56
CA GLN A 97 22.13 -12.70 -13.32
C GLN A 97 21.20 -13.61 -14.12
N GLU A 98 21.73 -14.75 -14.57
CA GLU A 98 20.94 -15.78 -15.24
C GLU A 98 20.10 -16.56 -14.22
N VAL A 99 18.83 -16.80 -14.53
CA VAL A 99 17.84 -17.47 -13.68
C VAL A 99 17.45 -18.80 -14.31
N ALA A 100 17.41 -19.86 -13.50
CA ALA A 100 17.07 -21.21 -13.96
C ALA A 100 15.53 -21.40 -14.07
N MET A 101 14.88 -20.73 -15.05
CA MET A 101 13.45 -20.94 -15.34
C MET A 101 13.16 -22.23 -16.08
N LEU A 102 14.14 -22.76 -16.79
CA LEU A 102 14.09 -24.08 -17.43
C LEU A 102 14.86 -25.10 -16.57
N ASP A 103 14.38 -26.32 -16.47
CA ASP A 103 15.19 -27.42 -15.96
C ASP A 103 16.37 -27.72 -16.91
N ALA A 104 17.34 -28.49 -16.45
CA ALA A 104 18.57 -28.73 -17.22
C ALA A 104 18.30 -29.41 -18.57
N GLU A 105 17.29 -30.27 -18.66
CA GLU A 105 16.90 -30.97 -19.88
C GLU A 105 16.23 -30.02 -20.88
N ALA A 106 15.32 -29.16 -20.41
CA ALA A 106 14.67 -28.15 -21.23
C ALA A 106 15.68 -27.12 -21.76
N ALA A 107 16.60 -26.66 -20.91
CA ALA A 107 17.66 -25.74 -21.30
C ALA A 107 18.60 -26.36 -22.39
N ALA A 108 18.88 -27.65 -22.30
CA ALA A 108 19.64 -28.37 -23.32
C ALA A 108 18.87 -28.55 -24.63
N ALA A 109 17.54 -28.75 -24.57
CA ALA A 109 16.67 -28.88 -25.74
C ALA A 109 16.42 -27.57 -26.46
N PHE A 110 16.44 -26.45 -25.75
CA PHE A 110 16.19 -25.09 -26.26
C PHE A 110 17.32 -24.12 -25.92
N PRO A 111 18.51 -24.30 -26.48
CA PRO A 111 19.72 -23.57 -26.09
C PRO A 111 19.70 -22.06 -26.44
N ASP A 112 18.71 -21.62 -27.21
CA ASP A 112 18.50 -20.19 -27.53
C ASP A 112 17.58 -19.48 -26.54
N ILE A 113 17.01 -20.17 -25.56
CA ILE A 113 16.13 -19.61 -24.55
C ILE A 113 16.90 -19.37 -23.25
N HIS A 114 17.08 -18.10 -22.88
CA HIS A 114 17.71 -17.69 -21.64
C HIS A 114 16.85 -16.70 -20.87
N THR A 115 16.85 -16.84 -19.57
CA THR A 115 16.07 -16.02 -18.64
C THR A 115 16.97 -15.40 -17.60
N TYR A 116 16.67 -14.15 -17.23
CA TYR A 116 17.52 -13.38 -16.34
C TYR A 116 16.67 -12.54 -15.37
N ALA A 117 17.27 -12.23 -14.22
CA ALA A 117 16.80 -11.23 -13.28
C ALA A 117 17.86 -10.16 -13.06
N GLY A 118 17.42 -8.99 -12.65
CA GLY A 118 18.36 -7.89 -12.36
C GLY A 118 17.84 -6.92 -11.34
N ILE A 119 18.78 -6.22 -10.70
CA ILE A 119 18.53 -5.15 -9.74
C ILE A 119 19.12 -3.87 -10.30
N SER A 120 18.38 -2.76 -10.22
CA SER A 120 18.84 -1.44 -10.64
C SER A 120 20.11 -1.02 -9.89
N THR A 121 20.96 -0.26 -10.56
CA THR A 121 22.18 0.29 -9.98
C THR A 121 21.92 1.58 -9.19
N THR A 122 20.75 2.19 -9.33
CA THR A 122 20.36 3.47 -8.72
C THR A 122 19.34 3.32 -7.60
N ASP A 123 18.38 2.41 -7.73
CA ASP A 123 17.37 2.10 -6.72
C ASP A 123 17.18 0.57 -6.63
N PRO A 124 17.67 -0.10 -5.58
CA PRO A 124 17.61 -1.57 -5.46
C PRO A 124 16.18 -2.14 -5.48
N ARG A 125 15.16 -1.34 -5.14
CA ARG A 125 13.75 -1.75 -5.23
C ARG A 125 13.25 -1.86 -6.67
N ARG A 126 13.94 -1.23 -7.64
CA ARG A 126 13.64 -1.40 -9.06
C ARG A 126 14.31 -2.67 -9.57
N THR A 127 13.51 -3.61 -10.02
CA THR A 127 13.98 -4.91 -10.51
C THR A 127 13.56 -5.15 -11.95
N VAL A 128 14.26 -6.04 -12.63
CA VAL A 128 13.91 -6.45 -13.98
C VAL A 128 13.89 -7.97 -14.11
N ARG A 129 12.91 -8.48 -14.82
CA ARG A 129 12.88 -9.84 -15.33
C ARG A 129 12.94 -9.77 -16.85
N LEU A 130 13.90 -10.47 -17.45
CA LEU A 130 14.08 -10.42 -18.89
C LEU A 130 14.40 -11.79 -19.48
N SER A 131 14.22 -11.92 -20.78
CA SER A 131 14.53 -13.10 -21.56
C SER A 131 15.15 -12.74 -22.92
N THR A 132 16.01 -13.63 -23.41
CA THR A 132 16.44 -13.64 -24.80
C THR A 132 16.05 -14.98 -25.40
N THR A 133 15.31 -14.96 -26.52
CA THR A 133 14.75 -16.14 -27.15
C THR A 133 14.85 -16.03 -28.67
N VAL A 134 14.37 -17.02 -29.37
CA VAL A 134 14.18 -16.93 -30.84
C VAL A 134 13.19 -15.86 -31.26
N ARG A 135 12.34 -15.38 -30.32
CA ARG A 135 11.36 -14.31 -30.51
C ARG A 135 11.93 -12.91 -30.28
N GLY A 136 13.16 -12.80 -29.78
CA GLY A 136 13.84 -11.55 -29.47
C GLY A 136 14.10 -11.35 -27.98
N PHE A 137 14.29 -10.08 -27.61
CA PHE A 137 14.48 -9.61 -26.24
C PHE A 137 13.12 -9.20 -25.64
N ARG A 138 12.86 -9.59 -24.41
CA ARG A 138 11.73 -9.08 -23.63
C ARG A 138 12.15 -8.73 -22.22
N ALA A 139 11.61 -7.65 -21.67
CA ALA A 139 11.84 -7.26 -20.30
C ALA A 139 10.56 -6.72 -19.65
N MET A 140 10.38 -7.05 -18.40
CA MET A 140 9.40 -6.49 -17.47
C MET A 140 10.17 -5.81 -16.34
N VAL A 141 10.07 -4.50 -16.24
CA VAL A 141 10.66 -3.72 -15.16
C VAL A 141 9.60 -3.43 -14.11
N MET A 142 9.84 -3.84 -12.89
CA MET A 142 9.00 -3.55 -11.72
C MET A 142 9.61 -2.34 -11.02
N GLU A 143 8.85 -1.26 -10.96
CA GLU A 143 9.27 0.02 -10.38
C GLU A 143 9.10 0.03 -8.85
N PRO A 144 9.80 0.93 -8.14
CA PRO A 144 9.66 1.06 -6.68
C PRO A 144 8.26 1.46 -6.20
N ASP A 145 7.44 2.05 -7.07
CA ASP A 145 6.04 2.40 -6.82
C ASP A 145 5.07 1.31 -7.31
N TYR A 146 5.59 0.11 -7.63
CA TYR A 146 4.86 -1.04 -8.16
C TYR A 146 4.19 -0.81 -9.53
N SER A 147 4.44 0.32 -10.17
CA SER A 147 4.17 0.43 -11.60
C SER A 147 5.08 -0.50 -12.40
N VAL A 148 4.64 -0.88 -13.59
CA VAL A 148 5.39 -1.84 -14.41
C VAL A 148 5.59 -1.28 -15.81
N SER A 149 6.82 -1.39 -16.29
CA SER A 149 7.21 -1.06 -17.66
C SER A 149 7.59 -2.33 -18.43
N PHE A 150 7.28 -2.35 -19.72
CA PHE A 150 7.63 -3.44 -20.62
C PHE A 150 8.55 -2.96 -21.72
N VAL A 151 9.48 -3.83 -22.14
CA VAL A 151 10.26 -3.70 -23.37
C VAL A 151 10.07 -4.97 -24.18
N GLU A 152 9.58 -4.82 -25.40
CA GLU A 152 9.28 -5.96 -26.28
C GLU A 152 9.44 -5.64 -27.75
N PRO A 153 9.57 -6.65 -28.64
CA PRO A 153 9.62 -6.41 -30.07
C PRO A 153 8.41 -5.61 -30.58
N LEU A 154 8.65 -4.67 -31.48
CA LEU A 154 7.61 -3.83 -32.06
C LEU A 154 6.53 -4.65 -32.77
N ALA A 155 6.90 -5.78 -33.33
CA ALA A 155 6.00 -6.70 -34.02
C ALA A 155 6.57 -8.12 -33.97
N TRP A 156 5.72 -9.11 -34.27
CA TRP A 156 6.09 -10.51 -34.34
C TRP A 156 7.23 -10.75 -35.35
N GLY A 157 8.19 -11.60 -34.94
CA GLY A 157 9.35 -11.95 -35.77
C GLY A 157 10.36 -10.80 -35.99
N GLN A 158 10.10 -9.63 -35.40
CA GLN A 158 10.97 -8.46 -35.52
C GLN A 158 11.94 -8.43 -34.32
N THR A 159 13.25 -8.46 -34.59
CA THR A 159 14.31 -8.41 -33.59
C THR A 159 15.17 -7.16 -33.65
N GLU A 160 14.81 -6.22 -34.53
CA GLU A 160 15.54 -4.97 -34.73
C GLU A 160 14.89 -3.79 -34.03
N TYR A 161 13.53 -3.68 -34.11
CA TYR A 161 12.79 -2.58 -33.51
C TYR A 161 11.97 -3.04 -32.30
N TYR A 162 12.02 -2.23 -31.24
CA TYR A 162 11.41 -2.50 -29.96
C TYR A 162 10.58 -1.33 -29.49
N ILE A 163 9.64 -1.59 -28.61
CA ILE A 163 8.90 -0.55 -27.89
C ILE A 163 9.15 -0.69 -26.39
N SER A 164 9.17 0.47 -25.70
CA SER A 164 8.98 0.51 -24.25
C SER A 164 7.73 1.29 -23.90
N TYR A 165 6.97 0.82 -22.92
CA TYR A 165 5.72 1.44 -22.48
C TYR A 165 5.40 1.10 -21.03
N LYS A 166 4.58 1.94 -20.38
CA LYS A 166 4.03 1.63 -19.06
C LYS A 166 2.83 0.70 -19.20
N ARG A 167 2.63 -0.19 -18.24
CA ARG A 167 1.47 -1.07 -18.21
C ARG A 167 0.14 -0.30 -18.30
N THR A 168 0.06 0.88 -17.67
CA THR A 168 -1.11 1.78 -17.73
C THR A 168 -1.44 2.25 -19.15
N ASP A 169 -0.47 2.24 -20.06
CA ASP A 169 -0.64 2.59 -21.49
C ASP A 169 -1.08 1.39 -22.34
N SER A 170 -1.19 0.19 -21.76
CA SER A 170 -1.77 -0.96 -22.42
C SER A 170 -3.23 -0.67 -22.77
N ALA A 171 -3.58 -0.72 -24.06
CA ALA A 171 -4.95 -0.51 -24.49
C ALA A 171 -5.85 -1.56 -23.82
N ASP A 172 -6.94 -1.09 -23.21
CA ASP A 172 -8.00 -1.98 -22.76
C ASP A 172 -8.61 -2.68 -23.98
N ARG A 173 -8.32 -3.96 -24.15
CA ARG A 173 -8.86 -4.80 -25.23
C ARG A 173 -10.25 -5.34 -24.91
N GLY A 174 -10.98 -4.73 -23.96
CA GLY A 174 -12.28 -5.19 -23.50
C GLY A 174 -12.21 -6.39 -22.55
N LEU A 175 -11.01 -6.72 -22.06
CA LEU A 175 -10.78 -7.79 -21.09
C LEU A 175 -11.37 -7.48 -19.71
N GLY A 176 -11.58 -6.20 -19.36
CA GLY A 176 -12.20 -5.76 -18.14
C GLY A 176 -13.67 -6.21 -17.93
N LYS A 177 -14.23 -7.01 -18.85
CA LYS A 177 -15.55 -7.64 -18.70
C LYS A 177 -15.47 -9.16 -18.52
N LEU A 178 -14.29 -9.74 -18.66
CA LEU A 178 -14.08 -11.17 -18.58
C LEU A 178 -13.58 -11.52 -17.17
N ARG A 179 -14.12 -12.58 -16.61
CA ARG A 179 -13.84 -13.06 -15.26
C ARG A 179 -12.91 -14.25 -15.32
N THR A 180 -12.32 -14.56 -14.20
CA THR A 180 -11.70 -15.84 -13.93
C THR A 180 -12.65 -16.68 -13.09
N GLY A 181 -12.46 -17.97 -13.00
CA GLY A 181 -13.35 -18.87 -12.29
C GLY A 181 -12.60 -19.91 -11.47
N VAL A 182 -13.16 -20.28 -10.33
CA VAL A 182 -12.80 -21.51 -9.62
C VAL A 182 -14.00 -22.42 -9.70
N ASP A 183 -13.78 -23.73 -9.93
CA ASP A 183 -14.86 -24.70 -9.77
C ASP A 183 -15.21 -24.78 -8.28
N GLU A 184 -16.35 -24.18 -7.90
CA GLU A 184 -16.82 -24.05 -6.52
C GLU A 184 -17.09 -25.39 -5.81
N ASN A 185 -17.08 -26.51 -6.54
CA ASN A 185 -17.24 -27.85 -5.97
C ASN A 185 -15.95 -28.45 -5.38
N GLY A 186 -14.81 -27.81 -5.59
CA GLY A 186 -13.55 -28.14 -4.96
C GLY A 186 -13.45 -27.52 -3.57
N GLY A 187 -13.79 -28.26 -2.53
CA GLY A 187 -13.73 -27.80 -1.14
C GLY A 187 -12.36 -27.22 -0.76
N MET A 188 -12.38 -26.07 -0.07
CA MET A 188 -11.17 -25.50 0.54
C MET A 188 -10.52 -26.53 1.48
N TRP A 189 -9.20 -26.69 1.36
CA TRP A 189 -8.42 -27.48 2.32
C TRP A 189 -8.02 -26.58 3.48
N PHE A 190 -8.88 -26.49 4.48
CA PHE A 190 -8.52 -25.87 5.76
C PHE A 190 -9.00 -26.76 6.91
N GLY A 191 -8.09 -27.07 7.83
CA GLY A 191 -8.42 -27.29 9.22
C GLY A 191 -9.21 -26.09 9.76
N ASP A 192 -9.85 -26.22 10.89
CA ASP A 192 -10.81 -25.27 11.45
C ASP A 192 -10.43 -23.80 11.27
N GLN A 193 -11.38 -22.99 10.76
CA GLN A 193 -11.18 -21.61 10.31
C GLN A 193 -10.69 -20.62 11.41
N GLU A 194 -10.70 -21.00 12.67
CA GLU A 194 -10.18 -20.19 13.80
C GLU A 194 -8.64 -20.18 13.87
N GLU A 195 -7.94 -21.13 13.25
CA GLU A 195 -6.46 -21.15 13.20
C GLU A 195 -5.85 -20.29 12.08
N LEU A 196 -6.64 -19.84 11.09
CA LEU A 196 -6.15 -19.06 9.93
C LEU A 196 -5.64 -17.66 10.31
N PHE A 197 -6.06 -17.14 11.44
CA PHE A 197 -5.71 -15.82 11.95
C PHE A 197 -5.20 -15.86 13.40
N ALA A 198 -4.71 -17.02 13.86
CA ALA A 198 -3.93 -17.02 15.10
C ALA A 198 -2.78 -16.02 14.90
N PRO A 199 -2.55 -15.09 15.85
CA PRO A 199 -1.47 -14.14 15.73
C PRO A 199 -0.17 -14.89 15.47
N GLU A 200 0.66 -14.39 14.56
CA GLU A 200 1.99 -14.95 14.21
C GLU A 200 2.93 -15.15 15.44
N GLU A 201 2.45 -14.99 16.67
CA GLU A 201 3.23 -15.15 17.89
C GLU A 201 3.84 -16.55 18.08
N GLU A 202 3.29 -17.58 17.49
CA GLU A 202 3.88 -18.93 17.56
C GLU A 202 5.08 -19.15 16.63
N TYR A 203 5.30 -18.28 15.64
CA TYR A 203 6.45 -18.36 14.72
C TYR A 203 7.66 -17.49 15.13
N ARG A 204 7.55 -16.68 16.19
CA ARG A 204 8.63 -15.76 16.64
C ARG A 204 9.73 -16.42 17.48
N GLY A 205 10.02 -17.66 17.31
CA GLY A 205 11.04 -18.38 18.11
C GLY A 205 12.11 -19.12 17.34
N ALA A 206 12.09 -19.17 16.00
CA ALA A 206 13.15 -19.80 15.22
C ALA A 206 14.27 -18.77 14.97
N GLU A 207 15.53 -19.21 15.05
CA GLU A 207 16.67 -18.48 14.50
C GLU A 207 16.28 -17.95 13.11
N ILE A 208 16.71 -16.72 12.78
CA ILE A 208 16.47 -16.11 11.46
C ILE A 208 17.25 -16.93 10.44
N ASP A 209 16.64 -18.01 9.98
CA ASP A 209 17.19 -18.82 8.89
C ASP A 209 16.96 -18.06 7.57
N PRO A 210 17.93 -18.07 6.64
CA PRO A 210 17.73 -17.52 5.32
C PRO A 210 16.51 -18.12 4.63
N LEU A 211 15.74 -17.26 3.95
CA LEU A 211 14.56 -17.64 3.19
C LEU A 211 14.87 -18.72 2.16
N GLN A 212 13.99 -19.66 1.99
CA GLN A 212 14.10 -20.69 0.97
C GLN A 212 13.14 -20.41 -0.19
N LEU A 213 13.69 -20.36 -1.41
CA LEU A 213 12.88 -20.28 -2.62
C LEU A 213 12.22 -21.64 -2.88
N LYS A 214 10.90 -21.69 -2.84
CA LYS A 214 10.11 -22.88 -3.21
C LYS A 214 10.07 -23.01 -4.73
N ILE A 215 10.45 -24.18 -5.26
CA ILE A 215 10.46 -24.45 -6.71
C ILE A 215 9.46 -25.56 -7.00
N TYR A 216 8.46 -25.23 -7.82
CA TYR A 216 7.54 -26.22 -8.40
C TYR A 216 7.90 -26.51 -9.86
N ARG A 217 7.96 -27.79 -10.21
CA ARG A 217 8.13 -28.26 -11.58
C ARG A 217 6.84 -27.99 -12.35
N TYR A 218 6.92 -27.07 -13.32
CA TYR A 218 5.78 -26.53 -14.05
C TYR A 218 5.68 -27.15 -15.44
N CYS A 219 4.55 -27.81 -15.75
CA CYS A 219 4.25 -28.38 -17.05
C CYS A 219 3.12 -27.60 -17.71
N VAL A 220 3.42 -26.91 -18.81
CA VAL A 220 2.47 -26.06 -19.54
C VAL A 220 2.12 -26.70 -20.86
N ALA A 221 0.85 -27.04 -21.04
CA ALA A 221 0.28 -27.40 -22.33
C ALA A 221 -0.16 -26.16 -23.10
N THR A 222 -0.25 -26.26 -24.43
CA THR A 222 -0.82 -25.20 -25.28
C THR A 222 -1.88 -25.78 -26.19
N THR A 223 -2.99 -25.02 -26.40
CA THR A 223 -3.90 -25.34 -27.50
C THR A 223 -3.27 -25.00 -28.85
N GLY A 224 -3.75 -25.59 -29.95
CA GLY A 224 -3.27 -25.29 -31.30
C GLY A 224 -3.46 -23.82 -31.64
N GLU A 225 -4.56 -23.19 -31.22
CA GLU A 225 -4.82 -21.76 -31.48
C GLU A 225 -3.82 -20.85 -30.76
N PHE A 226 -3.47 -21.15 -29.49
CA PHE A 226 -2.40 -20.45 -28.80
C PHE A 226 -1.10 -20.56 -29.57
N SER A 227 -0.78 -21.76 -30.02
CA SER A 227 0.45 -22.04 -30.75
C SER A 227 0.50 -21.30 -32.09
N GLN A 228 -0.62 -21.23 -32.82
CA GLN A 228 -0.71 -20.45 -34.08
C GLN A 228 -0.51 -18.95 -33.82
N ASP A 229 -1.04 -18.41 -32.71
CA ASP A 229 -0.80 -17.00 -32.33
C ASP A 229 0.66 -16.73 -31.98
N HIS A 230 1.42 -17.75 -31.61
CA HIS A 230 2.80 -17.64 -31.15
C HIS A 230 3.82 -18.27 -32.10
N GLY A 231 3.57 -18.22 -33.40
CA GLY A 231 4.51 -18.56 -34.49
C GLY A 231 4.30 -19.92 -35.12
N GLY A 232 3.39 -20.76 -34.59
CA GLY A 232 2.99 -22.03 -35.19
C GLY A 232 4.10 -23.09 -35.29
N ASN A 233 5.20 -22.90 -34.57
CA ASN A 233 6.28 -23.89 -34.49
C ASN A 233 6.78 -24.06 -33.04
N LYS A 234 7.29 -25.24 -32.73
CA LYS A 234 7.62 -25.61 -31.34
C LYS A 234 8.65 -24.67 -30.67
N PRO A 235 9.77 -24.25 -31.29
CA PRO A 235 10.72 -23.35 -30.64
C PRO A 235 10.12 -21.99 -30.28
N GLU A 236 9.32 -21.38 -31.15
CA GLU A 236 8.69 -20.09 -30.88
C GLU A 236 7.59 -20.17 -29.83
N VAL A 237 6.76 -21.21 -29.87
CA VAL A 237 5.70 -21.44 -28.88
C VAL A 237 6.31 -21.72 -27.50
N PHE A 238 7.34 -22.55 -27.40
CA PHE A 238 8.01 -22.85 -26.15
C PHE A 238 8.73 -21.60 -25.58
N ALA A 239 9.28 -20.76 -26.46
CA ALA A 239 9.83 -19.47 -26.07
C ALA A 239 8.75 -18.55 -25.46
N ALA A 240 7.55 -18.48 -26.08
CA ALA A 240 6.43 -17.71 -25.55
C ALA A 240 5.98 -18.20 -24.17
N VAL A 241 5.82 -19.53 -24.02
CA VAL A 241 5.50 -20.15 -22.72
C VAL A 241 6.55 -19.78 -21.68
N THR A 242 7.84 -19.83 -22.05
CA THR A 242 8.93 -19.45 -21.12
C THR A 242 8.89 -17.97 -20.75
N GLU A 243 8.64 -17.08 -21.72
CA GLU A 243 8.55 -15.63 -21.50
C GLU A 243 7.45 -15.27 -20.49
N TYR A 244 6.24 -15.80 -20.67
CA TYR A 244 5.13 -15.58 -19.72
C TYR A 244 5.40 -16.19 -18.36
N SER A 245 5.88 -17.43 -18.31
CA SER A 245 6.20 -18.14 -17.06
C SER A 245 7.31 -17.41 -16.28
N ASN A 246 8.33 -16.86 -16.97
CA ASN A 246 9.39 -16.08 -16.36
C ASN A 246 8.87 -14.78 -15.71
N MET A 247 7.96 -14.08 -16.39
CA MET A 247 7.38 -12.83 -15.86
C MET A 247 6.45 -13.09 -14.69
N VAL A 248 5.61 -14.13 -14.76
CA VAL A 248 4.70 -14.50 -13.65
C VAL A 248 5.49 -15.01 -12.46
N SER A 249 6.52 -15.85 -12.67
CA SER A 249 7.41 -16.27 -11.58
C SER A 249 8.07 -15.11 -10.88
N ALA A 250 8.40 -14.01 -11.58
CA ALA A 250 8.97 -12.82 -10.93
C ALA A 250 8.03 -12.24 -9.85
N ILE A 251 6.73 -12.28 -10.09
CA ILE A 251 5.73 -11.79 -9.14
C ILE A 251 5.61 -12.75 -7.95
N PHE A 252 5.51 -14.06 -8.20
CA PHE A 252 5.48 -15.06 -7.14
C PHE A 252 6.77 -15.12 -6.32
N GLU A 253 7.94 -14.96 -6.97
CA GLU A 253 9.23 -14.92 -6.29
C GLU A 253 9.36 -13.71 -5.36
N ARG A 254 8.86 -12.53 -5.79
CA ARG A 254 8.87 -11.31 -4.98
C ARG A 254 7.90 -11.39 -3.79
N ASP A 255 6.67 -11.88 -4.01
CA ASP A 255 5.61 -11.80 -3.00
C ASP A 255 5.49 -13.07 -2.13
N ALA A 256 5.94 -14.23 -2.60
CA ALA A 256 5.75 -15.51 -1.91
C ALA A 256 6.97 -16.43 -1.92
N ALA A 257 8.11 -16.00 -2.47
CA ALA A 257 9.31 -16.83 -2.66
C ALA A 257 9.02 -18.17 -3.36
N VAL A 258 8.20 -18.15 -4.42
CA VAL A 258 7.83 -19.33 -5.21
C VAL A 258 8.23 -19.16 -6.66
N ARG A 259 8.84 -20.19 -7.26
CA ARG A 259 9.21 -20.28 -8.68
C ARG A 259 8.46 -21.39 -9.37
N LEU A 260 7.97 -21.10 -10.57
CA LEU A 260 7.36 -22.06 -11.50
C LEU A 260 8.40 -22.46 -12.56
N GLN A 261 9.22 -23.47 -12.29
CA GLN A 261 10.28 -23.91 -13.18
C GLN A 261 9.74 -24.83 -14.27
N LEU A 262 9.85 -24.40 -15.53
CA LEU A 262 9.42 -25.18 -16.69
C LEU A 262 10.29 -26.43 -16.89
N ILE A 263 9.63 -27.57 -17.13
CA ILE A 263 10.28 -28.85 -17.36
C ILE A 263 10.34 -29.20 -18.84
N ALA A 264 11.34 -29.99 -19.22
CA ALA A 264 11.51 -30.49 -20.60
C ALA A 264 10.29 -31.24 -21.16
N ALA A 265 9.55 -31.93 -20.30
CA ALA A 265 8.33 -32.63 -20.69
C ALA A 265 7.24 -31.71 -21.27
N SER A 266 7.25 -30.40 -20.91
CA SER A 266 6.32 -29.39 -21.48
C SER A 266 6.40 -29.33 -23.02
N GLN A 267 7.54 -29.63 -23.64
CA GLN A 267 7.65 -29.70 -25.11
C GLN A 267 6.75 -30.69 -25.78
N ASN A 268 6.34 -31.77 -25.05
CA ASN A 268 5.50 -32.83 -25.57
C ASN A 268 4.01 -32.46 -25.62
N VAL A 269 3.65 -31.40 -24.89
CA VAL A 269 2.28 -30.86 -24.80
C VAL A 269 2.14 -29.51 -25.46
N VAL A 270 3.12 -29.07 -26.27
CA VAL A 270 3.01 -27.97 -27.21
C VAL A 270 2.35 -28.49 -28.48
N PHE A 271 1.02 -28.31 -28.60
CA PHE A 271 0.26 -28.69 -29.77
C PHE A 271 0.21 -27.52 -30.76
N LEU A 272 0.44 -27.78 -32.04
CA LEU A 272 0.62 -26.74 -33.07
C LEU A 272 -0.61 -26.56 -33.95
N ASP A 273 -1.45 -27.57 -34.06
CA ASP A 273 -2.58 -27.61 -34.99
C ASP A 273 -3.90 -27.70 -34.20
N PRO A 274 -4.78 -26.69 -34.32
CA PRO A 274 -6.07 -26.67 -33.66
C PRO A 274 -7.02 -27.80 -34.04
N ASP A 275 -6.86 -28.38 -35.25
CA ASP A 275 -7.73 -29.43 -35.76
C ASP A 275 -7.36 -30.82 -35.22
N THR A 276 -6.15 -30.96 -34.65
CA THR A 276 -5.61 -32.28 -34.21
C THR A 276 -5.10 -32.27 -32.78
N ASP A 277 -5.13 -31.12 -32.08
CA ASP A 277 -4.78 -31.10 -30.68
C ASP A 277 -5.81 -31.88 -29.83
N PRO A 278 -5.45 -32.33 -28.63
CA PRO A 278 -6.33 -33.15 -27.79
C PRO A 278 -7.41 -32.34 -27.05
N PHE A 279 -7.43 -31.02 -27.25
CA PHE A 279 -8.39 -30.13 -26.60
C PHE A 279 -9.62 -29.95 -27.48
N PHE A 280 -10.80 -29.99 -26.89
CA PHE A 280 -12.05 -29.71 -27.58
C PHE A 280 -12.95 -28.79 -26.75
N GLY A 281 -13.92 -28.14 -27.40
CA GLY A 281 -14.72 -27.10 -26.82
C GLY A 281 -14.17 -25.72 -27.12
N GLN A 282 -14.78 -24.68 -26.54
CA GLN A 282 -14.42 -23.29 -26.79
C GLN A 282 -14.25 -22.46 -25.50
N MET A 283 -14.41 -23.11 -24.34
CA MET A 283 -14.38 -22.45 -23.04
C MET A 283 -13.18 -22.91 -22.22
N VAL A 284 -12.65 -22.04 -21.41
CA VAL A 284 -11.52 -22.36 -20.50
C VAL A 284 -11.83 -23.54 -19.58
N GLN A 285 -13.11 -23.73 -19.18
CA GLN A 285 -13.56 -24.87 -18.38
C GLN A 285 -13.38 -26.21 -19.11
N ASP A 286 -13.63 -26.23 -20.43
CA ASP A 286 -13.46 -27.45 -21.23
C ASP A 286 -11.99 -27.85 -21.20
N TRP A 287 -11.08 -26.96 -21.53
CA TRP A 287 -9.64 -27.22 -21.60
C TRP A 287 -9.04 -27.54 -20.22
N MET A 288 -9.46 -26.81 -19.17
CA MET A 288 -9.05 -27.07 -17.79
C MET A 288 -9.40 -28.51 -17.38
N SER A 289 -10.62 -28.97 -17.66
CA SER A 289 -11.08 -30.29 -17.29
C SER A 289 -10.36 -31.43 -18.03
N GLN A 290 -9.90 -31.18 -19.25
CA GLN A 290 -9.19 -32.12 -20.13
C GLN A 290 -7.70 -32.17 -19.81
N ASN A 291 -7.11 -31.10 -19.37
CA ASN A 291 -5.66 -30.95 -19.21
C ASN A 291 -5.00 -31.98 -18.30
N PRO A 292 -5.58 -32.42 -17.15
CA PRO A 292 -4.99 -33.49 -16.35
C PRO A 292 -4.76 -34.79 -17.16
N ASN A 293 -5.72 -35.17 -18.00
CA ASN A 293 -5.60 -36.36 -18.85
C ASN A 293 -4.59 -36.15 -19.99
N VAL A 294 -4.53 -34.94 -20.56
CA VAL A 294 -3.54 -34.58 -21.58
C VAL A 294 -2.13 -34.67 -20.99
N LEU A 295 -1.89 -34.07 -19.83
CA LEU A 295 -0.59 -34.13 -19.17
C LEU A 295 -0.23 -35.60 -18.77
N ASN A 296 -1.17 -36.39 -18.28
CA ASN A 296 -0.93 -37.77 -17.95
C ASN A 296 -0.60 -38.64 -19.17
N THR A 297 -1.12 -38.28 -20.34
CA THR A 297 -0.90 -39.01 -21.60
C THR A 297 0.45 -38.69 -22.22
N TYR A 298 0.84 -37.42 -22.25
CA TYR A 298 1.99 -36.91 -22.99
C TYR A 298 3.20 -36.52 -22.10
N CYS A 299 2.98 -36.36 -20.79
CA CYS A 299 4.01 -36.14 -19.79
C CYS A 299 3.89 -37.21 -18.72
N ASN A 300 5.00 -37.64 -18.11
CA ASN A 300 4.95 -38.51 -16.95
C ASN A 300 4.27 -37.77 -15.78
N PRO A 301 3.22 -38.33 -15.14
CA PRO A 301 2.55 -37.72 -14.00
C PRO A 301 3.48 -37.35 -12.83
N LEU A 302 4.62 -38.07 -12.71
CA LEU A 302 5.62 -37.81 -11.67
C LEU A 302 6.63 -36.71 -12.05
N SER A 303 6.61 -36.23 -13.30
CA SER A 303 7.58 -35.25 -13.79
C SER A 303 7.27 -33.80 -13.35
N HIS A 304 6.03 -33.50 -12.96
CA HIS A 304 5.58 -32.16 -12.64
C HIS A 304 4.83 -32.10 -11.30
N ASP A 305 4.83 -30.91 -10.70
CA ASP A 305 4.16 -30.59 -9.44
C ASP A 305 2.89 -29.79 -9.67
N VAL A 306 2.87 -28.98 -10.72
CA VAL A 306 1.75 -28.18 -11.19
C VAL A 306 1.68 -28.21 -12.71
N GLY A 307 0.48 -28.36 -13.24
CA GLY A 307 0.22 -28.33 -14.68
C GLY A 307 -0.79 -27.26 -15.03
N HIS A 308 -0.66 -26.70 -16.24
CA HIS A 308 -1.51 -25.63 -16.73
C HIS A 308 -1.70 -25.74 -18.23
N VAL A 309 -2.73 -25.08 -18.80
CA VAL A 309 -2.87 -24.94 -20.24
C VAL A 309 -2.99 -23.45 -20.62
N TYR A 310 -2.17 -23.01 -21.56
CA TYR A 310 -2.27 -21.71 -22.19
C TYR A 310 -3.10 -21.82 -23.47
N ALA A 311 -4.11 -20.99 -23.61
CA ALA A 311 -5.09 -21.06 -24.68
C ALA A 311 -5.37 -19.69 -25.30
N ARG A 312 -5.97 -19.67 -26.50
CA ARG A 312 -6.62 -18.50 -27.05
C ARG A 312 -8.04 -18.44 -26.52
N TYR A 313 -8.47 -17.26 -26.08
CA TYR A 313 -9.87 -17.01 -25.73
C TYR A 313 -10.74 -17.09 -27.01
N LEU A 314 -11.65 -18.05 -27.04
CA LEU A 314 -12.58 -18.28 -28.16
C LEU A 314 -14.01 -17.85 -27.82
N GLY A 315 -14.33 -17.67 -26.53
CA GLY A 315 -15.67 -17.28 -26.09
C GLY A 315 -15.93 -17.66 -24.62
N GLY A 316 -17.11 -17.32 -24.14
CA GLY A 316 -17.54 -17.61 -22.77
C GLY A 316 -17.52 -16.40 -21.86
N SER A 317 -17.81 -16.63 -20.56
CA SER A 317 -17.84 -15.59 -19.53
C SER A 317 -16.55 -15.48 -18.72
N ALA A 318 -15.62 -16.44 -18.88
CA ALA A 318 -14.35 -16.52 -18.16
C ALA A 318 -13.17 -16.61 -19.13
N ILE A 319 -12.05 -16.02 -18.73
CA ILE A 319 -10.78 -16.05 -19.47
C ILE A 319 -9.70 -16.89 -18.78
N GLY A 320 -9.96 -17.34 -17.57
CA GLY A 320 -9.14 -18.27 -16.81
C GLY A 320 -10.01 -19.08 -15.86
N VAL A 321 -9.48 -20.25 -15.45
CA VAL A 321 -10.13 -21.13 -14.47
C VAL A 321 -9.13 -22.10 -13.85
N ALA A 322 -9.23 -22.30 -12.54
CA ALA A 322 -8.61 -23.40 -11.81
C ALA A 322 -9.67 -24.41 -11.37
N GLY A 323 -9.34 -25.69 -11.44
CA GLY A 323 -10.29 -26.77 -11.12
C GLY A 323 -10.62 -26.91 -9.64
N SER A 324 -9.76 -26.39 -8.77
CA SER A 324 -10.01 -26.28 -7.32
C SER A 324 -8.95 -25.43 -6.66
N LEU A 325 -9.25 -24.91 -5.48
CA LEU A 325 -8.22 -24.29 -4.64
C LEU A 325 -7.24 -25.38 -4.15
N GLY A 326 -5.95 -25.03 -4.20
CA GLY A 326 -4.89 -25.87 -3.66
C GLY A 326 -4.78 -27.24 -4.35
N ASN A 327 -4.61 -27.28 -5.65
CA ASN A 327 -4.46 -28.54 -6.39
C ASN A 327 -3.01 -28.89 -6.75
N ILE A 328 -2.03 -28.01 -6.55
CA ILE A 328 -0.60 -28.32 -6.70
C ILE A 328 -0.25 -29.55 -5.85
N CYS A 329 0.56 -30.48 -6.36
CA CYS A 329 0.95 -31.75 -5.74
C CYS A 329 -0.17 -32.79 -5.69
N LYS A 330 -1.40 -32.53 -6.08
CA LYS A 330 -2.51 -33.47 -6.07
C LYS A 330 -2.68 -34.17 -7.43
N ASP A 331 -3.54 -35.15 -7.50
CA ASP A 331 -3.87 -35.82 -8.77
C ASP A 331 -4.50 -34.87 -9.79
N SER A 332 -5.22 -33.82 -9.30
CA SER A 332 -5.82 -32.77 -10.11
C SER A 332 -4.87 -31.61 -10.45
N LYS A 333 -3.58 -31.72 -10.18
CA LYS A 333 -2.57 -30.64 -10.35
C LYS A 333 -2.48 -30.03 -11.76
N GLY A 334 -3.00 -30.75 -12.78
CA GLY A 334 -3.10 -30.25 -14.16
C GLY A 334 -4.34 -29.39 -14.44
N ALA A 335 -5.30 -29.30 -13.49
CA ALA A 335 -6.52 -28.56 -13.70
C ALA A 335 -6.33 -27.05 -13.48
N GLY A 336 -5.77 -26.39 -14.48
CA GLY A 336 -5.62 -24.95 -14.58
C GLY A 336 -5.57 -24.52 -16.04
N CYS A 337 -6.24 -23.42 -16.38
CA CYS A 337 -6.28 -22.85 -17.73
C CYS A 337 -6.24 -21.33 -17.68
N SER A 338 -5.41 -20.75 -18.52
CA SER A 338 -5.39 -19.29 -18.78
C SER A 338 -5.48 -19.04 -20.28
N ALA A 339 -6.44 -18.18 -20.67
CA ALA A 339 -6.61 -17.80 -22.08
C ALA A 339 -6.28 -16.32 -22.28
N GLY A 340 -5.65 -16.03 -23.39
CA GLY A 340 -5.34 -14.69 -23.82
C GLY A 340 -6.18 -14.25 -25.03
N VAL A 341 -6.25 -12.95 -25.27
CA VAL A 341 -7.03 -12.34 -26.36
C VAL A 341 -6.11 -11.61 -27.30
N GLY A 342 -6.26 -11.91 -28.58
CA GLY A 342 -5.52 -11.25 -29.67
C GLY A 342 -4.67 -12.22 -30.48
N LEU A 343 -3.92 -11.68 -31.41
CA LEU A 343 -2.97 -12.40 -32.23
C LEU A 343 -1.55 -12.01 -31.82
N GLY A 344 -0.68 -12.98 -31.59
CA GLY A 344 0.77 -12.80 -31.44
C GLY A 344 1.28 -12.46 -30.06
N ASP A 345 0.62 -11.64 -29.29
CA ASP A 345 0.96 -11.33 -27.89
C ASP A 345 -0.29 -10.99 -27.09
N TYR A 346 -0.45 -11.63 -25.95
CA TYR A 346 -1.61 -11.44 -25.11
C TYR A 346 -1.45 -10.30 -24.09
N GLY A 347 -0.25 -9.68 -24.05
CA GLY A 347 0.06 -8.51 -23.24
C GLY A 347 0.05 -8.78 -21.71
N SER A 348 0.14 -7.70 -20.97
CA SER A 348 0.27 -7.74 -19.50
C SER A 348 -0.96 -8.29 -18.77
N ASN A 349 -2.13 -8.25 -19.38
CA ASN A 349 -3.34 -8.81 -18.77
C ASN A 349 -3.30 -10.34 -18.70
N PHE A 350 -2.63 -10.98 -19.66
CA PHE A 350 -2.45 -12.44 -19.61
C PHE A 350 -1.60 -12.86 -18.39
N LEU A 351 -0.64 -12.02 -17.97
CA LEU A 351 0.13 -12.27 -16.74
C LEU A 351 -0.76 -12.27 -15.49
N VAL A 352 -1.77 -11.37 -15.43
CA VAL A 352 -2.76 -11.37 -14.34
C VAL A 352 -3.56 -12.67 -14.34
N VAL A 353 -4.04 -13.12 -15.50
CA VAL A 353 -4.82 -14.35 -15.61
C VAL A 353 -3.99 -15.57 -15.15
N ILE A 354 -2.75 -15.71 -15.65
CA ILE A 354 -1.88 -16.81 -15.21
C ILE A 354 -1.61 -16.70 -13.70
N GLY A 355 -1.27 -15.50 -13.21
CA GLY A 355 -0.98 -15.26 -11.79
C GLY A 355 -2.18 -15.64 -10.90
N GLN A 356 -3.39 -15.31 -11.33
CA GLN A 356 -4.61 -15.62 -10.60
C GLN A 356 -4.92 -17.12 -10.60
N GLU A 357 -4.89 -17.78 -11.78
CA GLU A 357 -5.24 -19.19 -11.85
C GLU A 357 -4.20 -20.09 -11.15
N VAL A 358 -2.92 -19.80 -11.30
CA VAL A 358 -1.87 -20.47 -10.51
C VAL A 358 -1.97 -20.12 -9.02
N GLY A 359 -2.37 -18.90 -8.70
CA GLY A 359 -2.70 -18.48 -7.32
C GLY A 359 -3.80 -19.36 -6.72
N HIS A 360 -4.88 -19.63 -7.46
CA HIS A 360 -5.91 -20.58 -7.04
C HIS A 360 -5.35 -22.00 -6.89
N GLN A 361 -4.50 -22.44 -7.81
CA GLN A 361 -3.83 -23.74 -7.69
C GLN A 361 -2.94 -23.82 -6.44
N MET A 362 -2.42 -22.67 -5.94
CA MET A 362 -1.74 -22.52 -4.64
C MET A 362 -2.68 -22.23 -3.47
N ASN A 363 -3.97 -22.47 -3.60
CA ASN A 363 -4.99 -22.32 -2.57
C ASN A 363 -5.40 -20.86 -2.28
N GLY A 364 -4.99 -19.87 -3.06
CA GLY A 364 -5.43 -18.49 -2.90
C GLY A 364 -6.90 -18.29 -3.27
N GLY A 365 -7.68 -17.75 -2.35
CA GLY A 365 -9.06 -17.35 -2.59
C GLY A 365 -9.18 -15.99 -3.28
N HIS A 366 -10.37 -15.66 -3.78
CA HIS A 366 -10.64 -14.33 -4.29
C HIS A 366 -10.70 -13.30 -3.15
N THR A 367 -9.97 -12.21 -3.28
CA THR A 367 -9.89 -11.15 -2.25
C THR A 367 -11.00 -10.11 -2.33
N TRP A 368 -11.76 -10.07 -3.41
CA TRP A 368 -12.83 -9.09 -3.62
C TRP A 368 -14.06 -9.37 -2.72
N ASN A 369 -14.69 -8.29 -2.22
CA ASN A 369 -15.90 -8.40 -1.39
C ASN A 369 -17.16 -8.59 -2.22
N ARG A 370 -17.32 -7.86 -3.35
CA ARG A 370 -18.50 -7.96 -4.22
C ARG A 370 -18.15 -7.70 -5.68
N CYS A 371 -18.73 -8.52 -6.54
CA CYS A 371 -18.68 -8.34 -7.99
C CYS A 371 -20.09 -8.52 -8.56
N ASN A 372 -20.72 -7.46 -9.03
CA ASN A 372 -22.10 -7.45 -9.48
C ASN A 372 -22.39 -8.57 -10.49
N GLY A 373 -23.24 -9.51 -10.08
CA GLY A 373 -23.61 -10.70 -10.87
C GLY A 373 -22.50 -11.75 -10.99
N GLY A 374 -21.46 -11.75 -10.14
CA GLY A 374 -20.38 -12.74 -10.09
C GLY A 374 -20.55 -13.75 -8.94
N GLY A 375 -20.37 -15.05 -9.24
CA GLY A 375 -20.08 -16.10 -8.25
C GLY A 375 -18.58 -16.15 -7.92
N GLY A 376 -18.20 -16.99 -6.94
CA GLY A 376 -16.80 -17.25 -6.61
C GLY A 376 -16.22 -16.30 -5.54
N ARG A 377 -17.06 -15.60 -4.77
CA ARG A 377 -16.62 -14.87 -3.58
C ARG A 377 -16.12 -15.85 -2.51
N HIS A 378 -14.92 -15.64 -1.99
CA HIS A 378 -14.40 -16.36 -0.84
C HIS A 378 -14.56 -15.52 0.42
N GLY A 379 -15.60 -15.82 1.21
CA GLY A 379 -16.01 -15.00 2.35
C GLY A 379 -14.96 -14.83 3.43
N THR A 380 -14.04 -15.77 3.57
CA THR A 380 -12.95 -15.75 4.58
C THR A 380 -11.77 -14.86 4.24
N VAL A 381 -11.62 -14.50 2.95
CA VAL A 381 -10.51 -13.67 2.45
C VAL A 381 -10.99 -12.49 1.60
N ALA A 382 -12.28 -12.14 1.70
CA ALA A 382 -12.88 -11.01 0.98
C ALA A 382 -12.48 -9.67 1.59
N PHE A 383 -11.18 -9.38 1.60
CA PHE A 383 -10.53 -8.25 2.27
C PHE A 383 -10.50 -6.95 1.46
N GLU A 384 -10.88 -7.01 0.20
CA GLU A 384 -10.87 -5.82 -0.67
C GLU A 384 -12.31 -5.38 -0.98
N PRO A 385 -12.68 -4.09 -0.78
CA PRO A 385 -14.02 -3.61 -1.09
C PRO A 385 -14.32 -3.70 -2.59
N GLY A 386 -15.58 -3.93 -2.93
CA GLY A 386 -16.04 -4.06 -4.31
C GLY A 386 -15.26 -5.14 -5.07
N SER A 387 -14.77 -4.80 -6.27
CA SER A 387 -13.99 -5.69 -7.13
C SER A 387 -12.61 -6.05 -6.61
N GLY A 388 -12.11 -5.34 -5.59
CA GLY A 388 -10.70 -5.37 -5.26
C GLY A 388 -9.80 -4.77 -6.35
N SER A 389 -8.48 -4.88 -6.16
CA SER A 389 -7.47 -4.30 -7.05
C SER A 389 -6.22 -5.17 -7.26
N THR A 390 -6.01 -6.20 -6.45
CA THR A 390 -4.83 -7.09 -6.53
C THR A 390 -5.02 -8.23 -7.53
N ILE A 391 -4.02 -9.12 -7.69
CA ILE A 391 -4.10 -10.21 -8.69
C ILE A 391 -5.27 -11.15 -8.40
N MET A 392 -5.52 -11.50 -7.13
CA MET A 392 -6.63 -12.42 -6.76
C MET A 392 -8.00 -11.71 -6.75
N SER A 393 -8.11 -10.53 -7.38
CA SER A 393 -9.33 -9.73 -7.46
C SER A 393 -9.89 -9.69 -8.90
N TYR A 394 -11.05 -8.99 -9.08
CA TYR A 394 -11.74 -8.85 -10.36
C TYR A 394 -11.80 -7.41 -10.87
N ALA A 395 -10.73 -6.65 -10.66
CA ALA A 395 -10.68 -5.26 -11.08
C ALA A 395 -11.00 -5.10 -12.58
N GLY A 396 -11.96 -4.25 -12.89
CA GLY A 396 -12.45 -3.99 -14.25
C GLY A 396 -13.63 -4.88 -14.70
N ALA A 397 -13.92 -5.99 -14.00
CA ALA A 397 -14.94 -6.98 -14.42
C ALA A 397 -16.26 -6.90 -13.62
N CYS A 398 -16.41 -5.98 -12.66
CA CYS A 398 -17.51 -5.96 -11.69
C CYS A 398 -18.53 -4.82 -11.89
N GLY A 399 -18.51 -4.13 -13.01
CA GLY A 399 -19.48 -3.07 -13.31
C GLY A 399 -19.45 -1.94 -12.29
N SER A 400 -20.56 -1.71 -11.58
CA SER A 400 -20.66 -0.66 -10.55
C SER A 400 -19.82 -0.90 -9.30
N ASP A 401 -19.40 -2.14 -9.06
CA ASP A 401 -18.57 -2.49 -7.93
C ASP A 401 -17.06 -2.40 -8.25
N ASN A 402 -16.69 -1.92 -9.45
CA ASN A 402 -15.28 -1.76 -9.81
C ASN A 402 -14.59 -0.66 -9.00
N VAL A 403 -13.48 -1.05 -8.37
CA VAL A 403 -12.57 -0.14 -7.66
C VAL A 403 -11.61 0.54 -8.65
N GLN A 404 -11.20 -0.20 -9.69
CA GLN A 404 -10.35 0.29 -10.78
C GLN A 404 -10.53 -0.56 -12.04
N GLY A 405 -9.91 -0.16 -13.16
CA GLY A 405 -10.12 -0.76 -14.48
C GLY A 405 -9.34 -2.05 -14.76
N PHE A 406 -8.30 -2.36 -13.97
CA PHE A 406 -7.45 -3.56 -14.12
C PHE A 406 -6.73 -3.86 -12.80
N SER A 407 -6.35 -5.13 -12.57
CA SER A 407 -5.64 -5.55 -11.36
C SER A 407 -4.19 -5.07 -11.37
N ASP A 408 -3.68 -4.68 -10.22
CA ASP A 408 -2.27 -4.40 -9.99
C ASP A 408 -1.44 -5.70 -9.92
N LEU A 409 -0.18 -5.67 -10.36
CA LEU A 409 0.67 -6.87 -10.45
C LEU A 409 1.36 -7.18 -9.11
N TYR A 410 0.57 -7.37 -8.06
CA TYR A 410 1.04 -7.89 -6.76
C TYR A 410 -0.10 -8.61 -6.03
N TYR A 411 0.28 -9.42 -5.03
CA TYR A 411 -0.68 -10.16 -4.22
C TYR A 411 -1.00 -9.41 -2.92
N HIS A 412 -2.28 -9.42 -2.54
CA HIS A 412 -2.75 -8.98 -1.24
C HIS A 412 -2.08 -9.77 -0.11
N ALA A 413 -1.88 -9.14 1.05
CA ALA A 413 -1.30 -9.80 2.23
C ALA A 413 -2.02 -11.11 2.60
N GLY A 414 -3.35 -11.15 2.45
CA GLY A 414 -4.15 -12.36 2.66
C GLY A 414 -3.76 -13.48 1.70
N SER A 415 -3.61 -13.18 0.41
CA SER A 415 -3.20 -14.19 -0.59
C SER A 415 -1.79 -14.71 -0.33
N ILE A 416 -0.85 -13.82 0.04
CA ILE A 416 0.52 -14.22 0.42
C ILE A 416 0.48 -15.18 1.60
N HIS A 417 -0.34 -14.90 2.60
CA HIS A 417 -0.52 -15.75 3.76
C HIS A 417 -1.08 -17.14 3.37
N GLU A 418 -2.13 -17.19 2.53
CA GLU A 418 -2.69 -18.45 2.03
C GLU A 418 -1.66 -19.28 1.25
N PHE A 419 -0.83 -18.65 0.40
CA PHE A 419 0.24 -19.32 -0.33
C PHE A 419 1.30 -19.90 0.62
N LYS A 420 1.74 -19.12 1.61
CA LYS A 420 2.72 -19.57 2.62
C LYS A 420 2.19 -20.77 3.40
N LEU A 421 0.94 -20.73 3.85
CA LEU A 421 0.30 -21.86 4.52
C LEU A 421 0.23 -23.09 3.60
N TYR A 422 -0.16 -22.88 2.33
CA TYR A 422 -0.32 -23.99 1.41
C TYR A 422 1.00 -24.70 1.09
N TYR A 423 2.06 -24.00 0.74
CA TYR A 423 3.33 -24.66 0.45
C TYR A 423 4.03 -25.24 1.69
N THR A 424 3.65 -24.77 2.88
CA THR A 424 4.16 -25.30 4.16
C THR A 424 3.44 -26.59 4.58
N PHE A 425 2.13 -26.70 4.34
CA PHE A 425 1.33 -27.80 4.88
C PHE A 425 0.60 -28.64 3.81
N GLY A 426 0.28 -28.10 2.65
CA GLY A 426 -0.52 -28.75 1.60
C GLY A 426 0.25 -29.07 0.31
N GLY A 427 1.00 -28.12 -0.20
CA GLY A 427 1.77 -28.21 -1.44
C GLY A 427 3.22 -28.67 -1.23
N LEU A 428 3.43 -29.80 -0.57
CA LEU A 428 4.74 -30.25 -0.09
C LEU A 428 5.68 -30.80 -1.17
N CYS A 429 5.18 -31.08 -2.37
CA CYS A 429 6.04 -31.53 -3.49
C CYS A 429 6.94 -30.38 -3.98
N GLY A 430 7.75 -30.66 -5.00
CA GLY A 430 8.77 -29.70 -5.48
C GLY A 430 10.03 -29.73 -4.62
N SER A 431 10.83 -28.70 -4.75
CA SER A 431 12.10 -28.58 -4.04
C SER A 431 12.24 -27.20 -3.42
N PHE A 432 13.23 -27.05 -2.54
CA PHE A 432 13.64 -25.77 -1.98
C PHE A 432 15.06 -25.46 -2.45
N MET A 433 15.29 -24.18 -2.76
CA MET A 433 16.63 -23.66 -3.03
C MET A 433 16.97 -22.65 -1.93
N GLN A 434 18.11 -22.85 -1.28
CA GLN A 434 18.59 -21.93 -0.27
C GLN A 434 18.94 -20.58 -0.92
N THR A 435 18.37 -19.52 -0.38
CA THR A 435 18.77 -18.14 -0.71
C THR A 435 19.75 -17.62 0.37
N ASP A 436 20.21 -16.41 0.19
CA ASP A 436 20.94 -15.64 1.21
C ASP A 436 20.11 -14.42 1.65
N ASN A 437 18.81 -14.50 1.46
CA ASN A 437 17.83 -13.49 1.80
C ASN A 437 17.10 -13.85 3.10
N HIS A 438 16.69 -12.84 3.87
CA HIS A 438 15.90 -13.00 5.09
C HIS A 438 14.62 -12.18 4.96
N GLU A 439 13.57 -12.58 5.64
CA GLU A 439 12.33 -11.81 5.66
C GLU A 439 12.51 -10.56 6.54
N PRO A 440 12.00 -9.39 6.11
CA PRO A 440 11.95 -8.19 6.95
C PRO A 440 11.15 -8.42 8.23
N VAL A 441 11.57 -7.81 9.33
CA VAL A 441 10.87 -7.87 10.62
C VAL A 441 10.09 -6.58 10.82
N VAL A 442 8.77 -6.68 10.82
CA VAL A 442 7.84 -5.54 11.00
C VAL A 442 7.55 -5.34 12.50
N THR A 443 7.53 -4.08 12.92
CA THR A 443 7.19 -3.67 14.28
C THR A 443 6.16 -2.54 14.25
N LEU A 444 5.09 -2.69 15.03
CA LEU A 444 4.04 -1.69 15.18
C LEU A 444 4.13 -1.01 16.55
N PRO A 445 3.90 0.31 16.65
CA PRO A 445 3.94 1.03 17.92
C PRO A 445 2.66 0.88 18.74
N TYR A 446 1.67 0.14 18.24
CA TYR A 446 0.33 0.05 18.81
C TYR A 446 0.17 -1.13 19.75
N GLN A 447 -0.69 -0.95 20.75
CA GLN A 447 -1.33 -2.05 21.47
C GLN A 447 -2.67 -2.35 20.79
N ASN A 448 -3.00 -3.63 20.64
CA ASN A 448 -4.30 -4.04 20.11
C ASN A 448 -5.46 -3.60 21.00
N ASN A 449 -6.67 -3.49 20.40
CA ASN A 449 -7.93 -3.21 21.09
C ASN A 449 -8.12 -1.76 21.58
N PHE A 450 -7.42 -0.78 21.03
CA PHE A 450 -7.81 0.63 21.22
C PHE A 450 -9.07 0.97 20.42
N THR A 451 -9.63 2.14 20.68
CA THR A 451 -10.88 2.57 20.03
C THR A 451 -10.68 3.93 19.37
N ILE A 452 -11.22 4.11 18.17
CA ILE A 452 -11.25 5.39 17.45
C ILE A 452 -12.69 5.93 17.34
N PRO A 453 -12.88 7.26 17.14
CA PRO A 453 -14.19 7.82 16.86
C PRO A 453 -14.63 7.46 15.42
N ILE A 454 -15.95 7.41 15.18
CA ILE A 454 -16.50 7.29 13.82
C ILE A 454 -16.25 8.55 13.00
N SER A 455 -16.35 8.41 11.66
CA SER A 455 -16.32 9.51 10.68
C SER A 455 -15.13 10.45 10.82
N THR A 456 -14.03 9.96 11.41
CA THR A 456 -12.82 10.73 11.70
C THR A 456 -11.63 10.09 10.99
N PRO A 457 -10.83 10.84 10.23
CA PRO A 457 -9.62 10.32 9.60
C PRO A 457 -8.61 9.79 10.63
N PHE A 458 -7.84 8.78 10.24
CA PHE A 458 -6.77 8.23 11.07
C PHE A 458 -5.52 7.93 10.23
N GLU A 459 -4.39 7.81 10.92
CA GLU A 459 -3.09 7.52 10.31
C GLU A 459 -2.48 6.30 11.03
N LEU A 460 -2.11 5.28 10.27
CA LEU A 460 -1.34 4.16 10.78
C LEU A 460 0.11 4.30 10.34
N ASP A 461 1.03 3.99 11.23
CA ASP A 461 2.47 4.00 10.99
C ASP A 461 3.10 2.73 11.57
N GLY A 462 4.32 2.42 11.15
CA GLY A 462 5.06 1.27 11.63
C GLY A 462 6.53 1.41 11.30
N SER A 463 7.25 0.31 11.48
CA SER A 463 8.65 0.23 11.08
C SER A 463 8.98 -1.19 10.68
N ALA A 464 10.02 -1.36 9.88
CA ALA A 464 10.60 -2.68 9.66
C ALA A 464 12.13 -2.59 9.62
N THR A 465 12.77 -3.68 9.96
CA THR A 465 14.21 -3.87 9.83
C THR A 465 14.48 -5.06 8.94
N ASP A 466 15.54 -4.96 8.16
CA ASP A 466 16.04 -6.02 7.30
C ASP A 466 17.50 -6.32 7.65
N VAL A 467 17.81 -7.58 7.93
CA VAL A 467 19.15 -7.98 8.36
C VAL A 467 20.17 -7.93 7.22
N ASP A 468 19.69 -8.03 5.98
CA ASP A 468 20.51 -7.94 4.77
C ASP A 468 20.75 -6.49 4.35
N GLY A 469 20.00 -5.55 4.94
CA GLY A 469 20.11 -4.12 4.68
C GLY A 469 19.40 -3.69 3.40
N ASP A 470 18.36 -4.40 2.98
CA ASP A 470 17.61 -4.10 1.79
C ASP A 470 16.70 -2.88 1.97
N ASP A 471 16.48 -2.14 0.87
CA ASP A 471 15.51 -1.05 0.82
C ASP A 471 14.09 -1.60 0.72
N LEU A 472 13.29 -1.36 1.74
CA LEU A 472 11.95 -1.94 1.88
C LEU A 472 10.87 -1.11 1.19
N SER A 473 9.81 -1.79 0.78
CA SER A 473 8.52 -1.18 0.42
C SER A 473 7.42 -1.67 1.36
N TYR A 474 6.45 -0.79 1.65
CA TYR A 474 5.45 -0.98 2.69
C TYR A 474 4.04 -0.89 2.13
N CYS A 475 3.14 -1.73 2.64
CA CYS A 475 1.72 -1.68 2.31
C CYS A 475 0.87 -1.94 3.54
N TRP A 476 -0.03 -1.00 3.88
CA TRP A 476 -1.09 -1.21 4.84
C TRP A 476 -2.33 -1.74 4.13
N GLU A 477 -2.85 -2.86 4.56
CA GLU A 477 -4.00 -3.55 3.97
C GLU A 477 -5.02 -3.89 5.05
N GLU A 478 -6.30 -3.60 4.80
CA GLU A 478 -7.39 -4.08 5.65
C GLU A 478 -7.53 -5.61 5.45
N VAL A 479 -7.66 -6.33 6.55
CA VAL A 479 -7.81 -7.81 6.53
C VAL A 479 -9.10 -8.24 7.23
N ASP A 480 -10.12 -7.40 7.18
CA ASP A 480 -11.45 -7.72 7.67
C ASP A 480 -12.28 -8.44 6.60
N ALA A 481 -12.73 -9.65 6.90
CA ALA A 481 -13.61 -10.42 6.04
C ALA A 481 -15.04 -10.40 6.61
N GLY A 482 -15.89 -9.56 6.04
CA GLY A 482 -17.26 -9.38 6.49
C GLY A 482 -18.30 -9.81 5.45
N PRO A 483 -19.55 -9.40 5.59
CA PRO A 483 -20.60 -9.73 4.64
C PRO A 483 -20.33 -9.15 3.24
N GLU A 484 -20.97 -9.76 2.23
CA GLU A 484 -21.02 -9.18 0.89
C GLU A 484 -21.90 -7.90 0.90
N VAL A 485 -21.30 -6.78 0.47
CA VAL A 485 -22.00 -5.48 0.44
C VAL A 485 -21.71 -4.73 -0.87
N PRO A 486 -22.66 -3.94 -1.38
CA PRO A 486 -22.40 -3.04 -2.50
C PRO A 486 -21.26 -2.06 -2.15
N LEU A 487 -20.43 -1.76 -3.14
CA LEU A 487 -19.37 -0.76 -2.97
C LEU A 487 -19.99 0.57 -2.50
N GLY A 488 -19.45 1.13 -1.43
CA GLY A 488 -19.96 2.35 -0.84
C GLY A 488 -21.14 2.19 0.14
N GLN A 489 -21.56 0.96 0.46
CA GLN A 489 -22.63 0.67 1.41
C GLN A 489 -22.22 -0.37 2.46
N PRO A 490 -21.22 -0.06 3.31
CA PRO A 490 -20.66 -1.03 4.24
C PRO A 490 -21.66 -1.43 5.34
N SER A 491 -21.57 -2.70 5.76
CA SER A 491 -22.24 -3.21 6.95
C SER A 491 -21.40 -4.31 7.62
N GLY A 492 -21.60 -4.53 8.91
CA GLY A 492 -20.77 -5.47 9.69
C GLY A 492 -19.28 -5.13 9.53
N ASN A 493 -18.44 -6.15 9.44
CA ASN A 493 -17.01 -5.99 9.22
C ASN A 493 -16.60 -6.17 7.74
N ALA A 494 -17.46 -5.80 6.79
CA ALA A 494 -17.06 -5.77 5.38
C ALA A 494 -15.90 -4.80 5.17
N ALA A 495 -14.92 -5.16 4.33
CA ALA A 495 -13.80 -4.28 4.02
C ALA A 495 -14.27 -2.94 3.46
N ILE A 496 -13.71 -1.83 3.96
CA ILE A 496 -14.09 -0.45 3.62
C ILE A 496 -12.92 0.38 3.07
N PHE A 497 -11.70 -0.10 3.22
CA PHE A 497 -10.51 0.56 2.69
C PHE A 497 -9.83 -0.34 1.66
N ARG A 498 -9.80 0.14 0.41
CA ARG A 498 -9.07 -0.57 -0.65
C ARG A 498 -7.59 -0.68 -0.33
N THR A 499 -6.97 -1.74 -0.78
CA THR A 499 -5.51 -1.80 -0.79
C THR A 499 -4.92 -0.81 -1.81
N ARG A 500 -3.71 -0.32 -1.56
CA ARG A 500 -2.95 0.61 -2.40
C ARG A 500 -1.60 0.00 -2.73
N LEU A 501 -1.01 0.43 -3.84
CA LEU A 501 0.34 0.02 -4.21
C LEU A 501 1.33 0.27 -3.06
N PRO A 502 2.25 -0.68 -2.78
CA PRO A 502 3.30 -0.49 -1.80
C PRO A 502 4.14 0.76 -2.08
N VAL A 503 4.60 1.41 -1.03
CA VAL A 503 5.36 2.67 -1.07
C VAL A 503 6.61 2.58 -0.19
N SER A 504 7.50 3.57 -0.28
CA SER A 504 8.75 3.60 0.51
C SER A 504 8.59 4.19 1.92
N VAL A 505 7.39 4.65 2.28
CA VAL A 505 7.09 5.21 3.60
C VAL A 505 6.22 4.25 4.39
N THR A 506 6.38 4.24 5.70
CA THR A 506 5.70 3.30 6.61
C THR A 506 4.29 3.71 6.98
N ASN A 507 3.99 5.01 6.90
CA ASN A 507 2.68 5.54 7.28
C ASN A 507 1.67 5.52 6.13
N ARG A 508 0.39 5.35 6.48
CA ARG A 508 -0.74 5.50 5.58
C ARG A 508 -1.89 6.26 6.24
N TYR A 509 -2.44 7.22 5.51
CA TYR A 509 -3.65 7.97 5.87
C TYR A 509 -4.92 7.24 5.39
N PHE A 510 -5.93 7.20 6.24
CA PHE A 510 -7.24 6.61 5.98
C PHE A 510 -8.35 7.64 6.20
N PRO A 511 -9.07 8.07 5.11
CA PRO A 511 -8.75 7.85 3.71
C PRO A 511 -7.48 8.60 3.29
N ARG A 512 -7.06 8.48 2.03
CA ARG A 512 -5.87 9.19 1.51
C ARG A 512 -5.87 10.66 1.93
N LEU A 513 -4.68 11.17 2.29
CA LEU A 513 -4.50 12.56 2.72
C LEU A 513 -5.10 13.56 1.71
N ALA A 514 -4.97 13.32 0.41
CA ALA A 514 -5.57 14.17 -0.62
C ALA A 514 -7.10 14.21 -0.54
N THR A 515 -7.78 13.13 -0.15
CA THR A 515 -9.23 13.10 0.07
C THR A 515 -9.60 13.98 1.26
N VAL A 516 -8.87 13.89 2.38
CA VAL A 516 -9.09 14.70 3.59
C VAL A 516 -8.85 16.18 3.30
N ILE A 517 -7.70 16.54 2.71
CA ILE A 517 -7.35 17.93 2.37
C ILE A 517 -8.41 18.60 1.48
N ASN A 518 -8.99 17.86 0.55
CA ASN A 518 -10.00 18.39 -0.37
C ASN A 518 -11.43 18.29 0.18
N ASN A 519 -11.64 17.90 1.43
CA ASN A 519 -12.96 17.65 2.05
C ASN A 519 -13.82 16.73 1.17
N GLY A 520 -13.18 15.76 0.52
CA GLY A 520 -13.79 14.85 -0.41
C GLY A 520 -14.26 13.54 0.24
N SER A 521 -14.84 12.69 -0.58
CA SER A 521 -15.17 11.31 -0.22
C SER A 521 -14.64 10.36 -1.29
N ASP A 522 -14.28 9.14 -0.88
CA ASP A 522 -13.88 8.05 -1.78
C ASP A 522 -14.69 6.82 -1.38
N ILE A 523 -15.56 6.33 -2.29
CA ILE A 523 -16.38 5.14 -2.01
C ILE A 523 -15.56 3.87 -1.81
N THR A 524 -14.30 3.90 -2.16
CA THR A 524 -13.34 2.78 -2.00
C THR A 524 -12.50 2.91 -0.73
N GLU A 525 -12.61 4.02 0.01
CA GLU A 525 -11.94 4.29 1.28
C GLU A 525 -12.90 5.06 2.21
N GLN A 526 -13.83 4.32 2.82
CA GLN A 526 -14.87 4.92 3.64
C GLN A 526 -14.52 4.87 5.13
N LEU A 527 -14.65 6.02 5.79
CA LEU A 527 -14.58 6.06 7.25
C LEU A 527 -15.75 5.27 7.87
N PRO A 528 -15.52 4.52 8.96
CA PRO A 528 -16.59 3.82 9.65
C PRO A 528 -17.59 4.82 10.23
N THR A 529 -18.89 4.57 10.07
CA THR A 529 -19.99 5.40 10.59
C THR A 529 -20.80 4.72 11.69
N TYR A 530 -20.35 3.55 12.13
CA TYR A 530 -20.97 2.74 13.17
C TYR A 530 -19.88 1.97 13.94
N THR A 531 -20.22 1.42 15.07
CA THR A 531 -19.30 0.59 15.87
C THR A 531 -18.98 -0.71 15.13
N ARG A 532 -17.70 -0.93 14.82
CA ARG A 532 -17.20 -2.15 14.18
C ARG A 532 -15.75 -2.44 14.56
N ASP A 533 -15.34 -3.69 14.35
CA ASP A 533 -13.93 -4.06 14.38
C ASP A 533 -13.22 -3.63 13.10
N LEU A 534 -11.93 -3.33 13.22
CA LEU A 534 -11.02 -2.95 12.15
C LEU A 534 -9.68 -3.65 12.38
N THR A 535 -9.22 -4.38 11.38
CA THR A 535 -7.92 -5.07 11.42
C THR A 535 -7.11 -4.67 10.21
N PHE A 536 -5.90 -4.17 10.45
CA PHE A 536 -4.97 -3.78 9.39
C PHE A 536 -3.67 -4.52 9.53
N ARG A 537 -3.13 -4.94 8.40
CA ARG A 537 -1.82 -5.57 8.27
C ARG A 537 -0.85 -4.61 7.59
N LEU A 538 0.32 -4.36 8.22
CA LEU A 538 1.46 -3.77 7.55
C LEU A 538 2.32 -4.88 6.99
N THR A 539 2.51 -4.91 5.67
CA THR A 539 3.52 -5.75 5.02
C THR A 539 4.75 -4.92 4.66
N ALA A 540 5.93 -5.48 4.87
CA ALA A 540 7.21 -4.98 4.37
C ALA A 540 7.81 -5.99 3.41
N ARG A 541 8.22 -5.54 2.22
CA ARG A 541 8.83 -6.35 1.15
C ARG A 541 10.23 -5.84 0.85
N ASP A 542 11.19 -6.74 0.76
CA ASP A 542 12.58 -6.42 0.37
C ASP A 542 12.76 -6.26 -1.14
N ASN A 543 11.76 -6.68 -1.93
CA ASN A 543 11.74 -6.62 -3.39
C ASN A 543 12.88 -7.38 -4.09
N ARG A 544 13.57 -8.29 -3.40
CA ARG A 544 14.64 -9.07 -4.04
C ARG A 544 14.10 -9.95 -5.16
N PRO A 545 14.71 -9.96 -6.34
CA PRO A 545 14.43 -10.98 -7.35
C PRO A 545 14.96 -12.34 -6.87
N ASN A 546 14.35 -13.43 -7.34
CA ASN A 546 14.76 -14.80 -7.06
C ASN A 546 14.57 -15.23 -5.58
N GLY A 547 13.51 -14.76 -4.93
CA GLY A 547 13.15 -15.13 -3.57
C GLY A 547 13.10 -13.91 -2.64
N GLY A 548 12.11 -13.02 -2.90
CA GLY A 548 11.82 -11.88 -2.05
C GLY A 548 11.19 -12.29 -0.73
N GLY A 549 11.56 -11.59 0.34
CA GLY A 549 11.01 -11.73 1.67
C GLY A 549 9.85 -10.78 1.92
N VAL A 550 8.81 -11.27 2.60
CA VAL A 550 7.65 -10.48 3.01
C VAL A 550 7.37 -10.74 4.49
N GLY A 551 7.72 -9.75 5.32
CA GLY A 551 7.35 -9.70 6.72
C GLY A 551 6.05 -8.92 6.94
N SER A 552 5.31 -9.21 8.02
CA SER A 552 4.09 -8.50 8.34
C SER A 552 3.80 -8.43 9.84
N ALA A 553 2.94 -7.48 10.23
CA ALA A 553 2.37 -7.39 11.57
C ALA A 553 0.98 -6.78 11.51
N ASP A 554 0.10 -7.22 12.44
CA ASP A 554 -1.30 -6.81 12.48
C ASP A 554 -1.57 -5.87 13.65
N VAL A 555 -2.50 -4.94 13.44
CA VAL A 555 -3.13 -4.13 14.48
C VAL A 555 -4.64 -4.25 14.37
N ALA A 556 -5.30 -4.54 15.50
CA ALA A 556 -6.75 -4.62 15.61
C ALA A 556 -7.27 -3.56 16.59
N PHE A 557 -8.33 -2.84 16.20
CA PHE A 557 -8.98 -1.79 16.98
C PHE A 557 -10.47 -1.68 16.61
N LYS A 558 -11.19 -0.75 17.22
CA LYS A 558 -12.63 -0.57 16.98
C LYS A 558 -12.98 0.88 16.68
N SER A 559 -13.97 1.11 15.84
CA SER A 559 -14.68 2.39 15.80
C SER A 559 -15.83 2.39 16.81
N TYR A 560 -16.20 3.57 17.33
CA TYR A 560 -17.26 3.72 18.34
C TYR A 560 -18.25 4.82 17.93
N GLU A 561 -19.51 4.46 17.78
CA GLU A 561 -20.54 5.33 17.22
C GLU A 561 -21.00 6.49 18.12
N GLU A 562 -20.73 6.41 19.43
CA GLU A 562 -21.03 7.50 20.37
C GLU A 562 -19.90 8.52 20.48
N ALA A 563 -18.78 8.34 19.73
CA ALA A 563 -17.69 9.30 19.62
C ALA A 563 -17.40 9.65 18.14
N GLY A 564 -17.23 10.94 17.86
CA GLY A 564 -16.95 11.46 16.53
C GLY A 564 -18.16 12.12 15.83
N PRO A 565 -17.90 12.83 14.70
CA PRO A 565 -16.58 13.09 14.15
C PRO A 565 -15.78 14.10 14.98
N PHE A 566 -14.47 13.84 15.17
CA PHE A 566 -13.52 14.79 15.73
C PHE A 566 -13.15 15.81 14.65
N LEU A 567 -13.35 17.12 14.88
CA LEU A 567 -13.27 18.13 13.84
C LEU A 567 -12.56 19.41 14.32
N VAL A 568 -11.61 19.91 13.54
CA VAL A 568 -11.06 21.27 13.73
C VAL A 568 -12.10 22.29 13.31
N SER A 569 -12.47 23.19 14.22
CA SER A 569 -13.49 24.21 14.00
C SER A 569 -12.88 25.61 13.74
N TYR A 570 -11.69 25.92 14.26
CA TYR A 570 -10.94 27.14 13.96
C TYR A 570 -9.41 26.90 14.07
N PRO A 571 -8.60 27.47 13.14
CA PRO A 571 -8.99 28.19 11.92
C PRO A 571 -9.54 27.22 10.86
N ASN A 572 -10.70 27.53 10.27
CA ASN A 572 -11.37 26.59 9.35
C ASN A 572 -11.92 27.26 8.07
N LEU A 573 -11.65 28.56 7.90
CA LEU A 573 -12.10 29.36 6.77
C LEU A 573 -10.93 30.07 6.10
N ASN A 574 -11.02 30.28 4.79
CA ASN A 574 -10.03 31.02 4.03
C ASN A 574 -9.95 32.53 4.38
N SER A 575 -10.92 33.03 5.13
CA SER A 575 -10.95 34.41 5.66
C SER A 575 -10.18 34.58 6.97
N ALA A 576 -9.77 33.46 7.63
CA ALA A 576 -8.98 33.57 8.85
C ALA A 576 -7.59 34.14 8.55
N VAL A 577 -7.15 35.08 9.36
CA VAL A 577 -5.86 35.75 9.23
C VAL A 577 -5.22 35.82 10.60
N TRP A 578 -4.11 35.17 10.77
CA TRP A 578 -3.27 35.23 11.97
C TRP A 578 -2.13 36.23 11.77
N LYS A 579 -1.62 36.82 12.83
CA LYS A 579 -0.48 37.70 12.79
C LYS A 579 0.71 37.11 13.52
N VAL A 580 1.88 37.18 12.90
CA VAL A 580 3.14 36.70 13.49
C VAL A 580 3.33 37.22 14.90
N GLY A 581 3.60 36.34 15.85
CA GLY A 581 3.87 36.65 17.26
C GLY A 581 2.62 36.75 18.13
N GLU A 582 1.42 36.92 17.56
CA GLU A 582 0.17 36.96 18.33
C GLU A 582 -0.17 35.58 18.90
N TYR A 583 -0.93 35.58 20.00
CA TYR A 583 -1.55 34.35 20.52
C TYR A 583 -2.92 34.19 19.88
N GLU A 584 -3.12 33.06 19.21
CA GLU A 584 -4.37 32.70 18.56
C GLU A 584 -4.92 31.40 19.16
N GLU A 585 -6.22 31.27 19.20
CA GLU A 585 -6.90 30.09 19.70
C GLU A 585 -7.12 29.08 18.56
N VAL A 586 -6.76 27.84 18.79
CA VAL A 586 -7.16 26.72 17.92
C VAL A 586 -8.31 26.00 18.58
N LEU A 587 -9.40 25.79 17.84
CA LEU A 587 -10.62 25.14 18.33
C LEU A 587 -10.91 23.85 17.59
N TRP A 588 -11.38 22.85 18.34
CA TRP A 588 -11.85 21.58 17.76
C TRP A 588 -13.05 21.04 18.55
N ASP A 589 -13.86 20.19 17.90
CA ASP A 589 -14.90 19.44 18.55
C ASP A 589 -14.30 18.13 19.12
N VAL A 590 -14.29 17.99 20.41
CA VAL A 590 -13.81 16.79 21.10
C VAL A 590 -14.67 15.57 20.79
N ALA A 591 -15.94 15.77 20.45
CA ALA A 591 -16.87 14.74 19.98
C ALA A 591 -16.84 13.44 20.83
N ASN A 592 -16.85 13.58 22.15
CA ASN A 592 -16.80 12.48 23.14
C ASN A 592 -15.53 11.62 23.10
N THR A 593 -14.46 12.04 22.42
CA THR A 593 -13.20 11.26 22.32
C THR A 593 -12.41 11.24 23.64
N TYR A 594 -12.63 12.21 24.53
CA TYR A 594 -11.99 12.29 25.84
C TYR A 594 -12.42 11.14 26.76
N ASN A 595 -13.65 10.64 26.61
CA ASN A 595 -14.24 9.60 27.46
C ASN A 595 -13.92 8.19 26.93
N ALA A 596 -14.05 7.18 27.84
CA ALA A 596 -14.00 5.78 27.47
C ALA A 596 -15.14 5.44 26.49
N PRO A 597 -14.94 4.56 25.51
CA PRO A 597 -13.76 3.70 25.31
C PRO A 597 -12.61 4.35 24.50
N VAL A 598 -12.78 5.52 23.89
CA VAL A 598 -11.74 6.19 23.08
C VAL A 598 -10.60 6.67 23.98
N SER A 599 -10.95 7.34 25.08
CA SER A 599 -10.03 7.74 26.17
C SER A 599 -8.85 8.63 25.74
N CYS A 600 -8.98 9.36 24.64
CA CYS A 600 -7.95 10.28 24.16
C CYS A 600 -7.91 11.54 25.03
N LYS A 601 -6.93 11.62 25.93
CA LYS A 601 -6.78 12.72 26.89
C LYS A 601 -5.96 13.87 26.36
N LYS A 602 -5.09 13.61 25.41
CA LYS A 602 -4.10 14.57 24.92
C LYS A 602 -4.10 14.64 23.40
N VAL A 603 -3.83 15.83 22.90
CA VAL A 603 -3.70 16.11 21.46
C VAL A 603 -2.43 16.92 21.17
N ASN A 604 -2.01 16.89 19.91
CA ASN A 604 -1.00 17.78 19.37
C ASN A 604 -1.64 18.73 18.35
N VAL A 605 -1.17 19.97 18.32
CA VAL A 605 -1.58 20.98 17.34
C VAL A 605 -0.40 21.27 16.43
N ARG A 606 -0.57 21.05 15.13
CA ARG A 606 0.49 21.20 14.13
C ARG A 606 0.07 22.15 13.01
N LEU A 607 1.07 22.81 12.39
CA LEU A 607 0.86 23.73 11.30
C LEU A 607 1.53 23.23 10.02
N SER A 608 0.76 23.25 8.94
CA SER A 608 1.21 23.07 7.57
C SER A 608 1.41 24.43 6.89
N THR A 609 2.43 24.53 6.04
CA THR A 609 2.71 25.71 5.20
C THR A 609 2.53 25.42 3.70
N ASP A 610 2.13 24.21 3.34
CA ASP A 610 2.01 23.72 1.96
C ASP A 610 0.58 23.28 1.59
N GLY A 611 -0.43 23.69 2.40
CA GLY A 611 -1.83 23.39 2.16
C GLY A 611 -2.30 22.06 2.75
N GLY A 612 -1.57 21.52 3.72
CA GLY A 612 -1.94 20.29 4.44
C GLY A 612 -1.20 19.03 3.97
N LEU A 613 -0.20 19.17 3.09
CA LEU A 613 0.57 18.02 2.61
C LEU A 613 1.59 17.55 3.66
N THR A 614 2.23 18.49 4.37
CA THR A 614 3.16 18.18 5.47
C THR A 614 2.89 19.11 6.68
N TYR A 615 3.31 18.68 7.88
CA TYR A 615 3.09 19.37 9.14
C TYR A 615 4.40 19.53 9.93
N PRO A 616 5.37 20.30 9.42
CA PRO A 616 6.71 20.40 10.01
C PRO A 616 6.77 21.27 11.29
N VAL A 617 5.72 22.04 11.59
CA VAL A 617 5.71 22.97 12.72
C VAL A 617 4.74 22.46 13.79
N THR A 618 5.24 22.22 14.98
CA THR A 618 4.42 21.92 16.16
C THR A 618 4.08 23.24 16.85
N LEU A 619 2.78 23.55 16.94
CA LEU A 619 2.26 24.74 17.64
C LEU A 619 2.05 24.45 19.13
N ALA A 620 1.53 23.26 19.45
CA ALA A 620 1.40 22.77 20.81
C ALA A 620 1.52 21.24 20.83
N SER A 621 2.06 20.68 21.90
CA SER A 621 2.32 19.25 22.01
C SER A 621 1.78 18.71 23.32
N ASN A 622 1.07 17.58 23.25
CA ASN A 622 0.58 16.85 24.42
C ASN A 622 -0.30 17.70 25.36
N VAL A 623 -1.13 18.58 24.76
CA VAL A 623 -2.08 19.44 25.47
C VAL A 623 -3.39 18.71 25.75
N GLU A 624 -4.25 19.21 26.66
CA GLU A 624 -5.54 18.60 26.99
C GLU A 624 -6.45 18.53 25.75
N ASN A 625 -7.20 17.43 25.63
CA ASN A 625 -8.22 17.29 24.60
C ASN A 625 -9.56 17.85 25.13
N ASP A 626 -9.61 19.17 25.37
CA ASP A 626 -10.75 19.89 25.92
C ASP A 626 -11.48 20.77 24.88
N GLY A 627 -10.99 20.78 23.62
CA GLY A 627 -11.62 21.47 22.50
C GLY A 627 -10.95 22.80 22.12
N LYS A 628 -9.90 23.25 22.80
CA LYS A 628 -9.24 24.53 22.53
C LYS A 628 -7.79 24.58 23.01
N GLN A 629 -6.98 25.37 22.36
CA GLN A 629 -5.60 25.65 22.77
C GLN A 629 -5.13 26.99 22.23
N TYR A 630 -4.57 27.85 23.08
CA TYR A 630 -3.83 29.02 22.63
C TYR A 630 -2.45 28.62 22.11
N VAL A 631 -2.10 29.14 20.94
CA VAL A 631 -0.80 28.94 20.30
C VAL A 631 -0.18 30.28 19.92
N GLN A 632 1.13 30.41 20.08
CA GLN A 632 1.82 31.57 19.54
C GLN A 632 2.08 31.40 18.04
N VAL A 633 1.64 32.35 17.24
CA VAL A 633 1.76 32.31 15.79
C VAL A 633 3.24 32.41 15.39
N PRO A 634 3.81 31.38 14.71
CA PRO A 634 5.21 31.41 14.30
C PRO A 634 5.46 32.41 13.17
N ASP A 635 6.73 32.81 12.94
CA ASP A 635 7.13 33.63 11.80
C ASP A 635 7.14 32.82 10.50
N MET A 636 5.93 32.50 10.03
CA MET A 636 5.65 31.66 8.86
C MET A 636 4.62 32.32 7.94
N VAL A 637 4.96 33.52 7.42
CA VAL A 637 4.08 34.29 6.53
C VAL A 637 3.72 33.49 5.28
N GLY A 638 2.42 33.34 5.00
CA GLY A 638 1.94 32.57 3.86
C GLY A 638 0.41 32.58 3.70
N THR A 639 -0.05 31.90 2.64
CA THR A 639 -1.48 31.83 2.28
C THR A 639 -1.98 30.39 2.10
N LYS A 640 -1.12 29.39 2.37
CA LYS A 640 -1.45 27.97 2.26
C LYS A 640 -1.24 27.27 3.61
N LEU A 641 -1.71 27.93 4.68
CA LEU A 641 -1.57 27.42 6.04
C LEU A 641 -2.78 26.53 6.37
N ARG A 642 -2.52 25.41 7.06
CA ARG A 642 -3.55 24.55 7.64
C ARG A 642 -3.15 24.10 9.04
N VAL A 643 -4.11 23.99 9.93
CA VAL A 643 -3.91 23.38 11.24
C VAL A 643 -4.38 21.93 11.17
N ARG A 644 -3.63 21.03 11.80
CA ARG A 644 -4.01 19.66 12.11
C ARG A 644 -4.01 19.51 13.63
N VAL A 645 -5.07 18.90 14.16
CA VAL A 645 -5.14 18.44 15.54
C VAL A 645 -5.14 16.91 15.50
N ASP A 646 -4.14 16.30 16.11
CA ASP A 646 -3.98 14.85 16.15
C ASP A 646 -3.93 14.33 17.58
N ALA A 647 -4.57 13.19 17.82
CA ALA A 647 -4.51 12.48 19.08
C ALA A 647 -3.04 12.16 19.44
N ALA A 648 -2.64 12.44 20.68
CA ALA A 648 -1.27 12.17 21.13
C ALA A 648 -1.05 10.70 21.52
N ASP A 649 -2.12 10.03 21.94
CA ASP A 649 -2.14 8.65 22.46
C ASP A 649 -3.09 7.73 21.65
N ASN A 650 -3.47 8.15 20.43
CA ASN A 650 -4.33 7.42 19.53
C ASN A 650 -3.90 7.73 18.08
N VAL A 651 -4.66 7.28 17.06
CA VAL A 651 -4.28 7.38 15.65
C VAL A 651 -5.13 8.36 14.83
N PHE A 652 -6.20 8.91 15.41
CA PHE A 652 -7.11 9.79 14.68
C PHE A 652 -6.65 11.25 14.67
N TYR A 653 -7.11 11.99 13.67
CA TYR A 653 -6.79 13.40 13.50
C TYR A 653 -7.87 14.11 12.70
N ASP A 654 -7.83 15.45 12.70
CA ASP A 654 -8.53 16.26 11.70
C ASP A 654 -7.68 17.45 11.22
N ILE A 655 -8.02 17.96 10.04
CA ILE A 655 -7.32 19.05 9.37
C ILE A 655 -8.32 20.18 9.07
N SER A 656 -7.97 21.43 9.36
CA SER A 656 -8.80 22.57 8.99
C SER A 656 -9.22 22.53 7.51
N ASN A 657 -10.51 22.76 7.22
CA ASN A 657 -11.11 22.52 5.91
C ASN A 657 -10.62 23.47 4.80
N ALA A 658 -10.04 24.62 5.17
CA ALA A 658 -9.58 25.63 4.23
C ALA A 658 -8.19 26.16 4.57
N ASN A 659 -7.47 26.61 3.56
CA ASN A 659 -6.23 27.35 3.79
C ASN A 659 -6.55 28.70 4.42
N PHE A 660 -5.81 29.06 5.47
CA PHE A 660 -5.84 30.39 6.06
C PHE A 660 -4.53 31.15 5.80
N LYS A 661 -4.38 32.34 6.36
CA LYS A 661 -3.22 33.22 6.14
C LYS A 661 -2.51 33.52 7.45
N ILE A 662 -1.19 33.58 7.38
CA ILE A 662 -0.36 34.26 8.38
C ILE A 662 0.30 35.47 7.72
N GLU A 663 0.17 36.63 8.36
CA GLU A 663 0.69 37.90 7.86
C GLU A 663 1.55 38.59 8.94
N ASN A 664 2.44 39.48 8.52
CA ASN A 664 3.13 40.36 9.47
C ASN A 664 2.16 41.34 10.11
N PRO A 665 2.28 41.61 11.42
CA PRO A 665 1.51 42.67 12.07
C PRO A 665 1.88 44.06 11.50
N ALA A 666 0.89 44.95 11.38
CA ALA A 666 1.09 46.27 10.79
C ALA A 666 1.27 47.39 11.83
N GLN A 667 0.86 47.13 13.06
CA GLN A 667 0.89 48.12 14.17
C GLN A 667 1.42 47.45 15.44
N PRO A 668 2.07 48.21 16.35
CA PRO A 668 2.37 47.74 17.70
C PRO A 668 1.07 47.34 18.43
N SER A 669 1.07 46.17 19.02
CA SER A 669 -0.07 45.63 19.78
C SER A 669 0.41 44.73 20.91
N LEU A 670 -0.46 44.49 21.87
CA LEU A 670 -0.30 43.43 22.89
C LEU A 670 -1.06 42.21 22.46
N THR A 671 -0.46 41.03 22.61
CA THR A 671 -1.17 39.73 22.59
C THR A 671 -1.20 39.15 24.00
N PHE A 672 -2.31 38.47 24.34
CA PHE A 672 -2.59 38.00 25.67
C PHE A 672 -3.35 36.66 25.58
N GLY A 673 -2.89 35.64 26.28
CA GLY A 673 -3.47 34.28 26.27
C GLY A 673 -3.31 33.56 27.61
N LEU A 674 -3.83 32.38 27.71
CA LEU A 674 -3.66 31.46 28.86
C LEU A 674 -3.05 30.15 28.37
N GLU A 675 -2.19 29.53 29.18
CA GLU A 675 -1.66 28.20 28.88
C GLU A 675 -2.78 27.14 28.94
N ASN A 676 -3.65 27.27 29.96
CA ASN A 676 -4.83 26.44 30.19
C ASN A 676 -5.99 27.35 30.63
N ASP A 677 -7.09 27.31 29.91
CA ASP A 677 -8.26 28.15 30.14
C ASP A 677 -9.48 27.33 30.64
N GLY A 678 -9.27 26.08 31.06
CA GLY A 678 -10.30 25.24 31.65
C GLY A 678 -9.89 23.81 31.87
N THR A 679 -10.58 23.15 32.77
CA THR A 679 -10.38 21.70 33.03
C THR A 679 -11.51 21.15 33.90
N THR A 680 -11.61 19.81 33.95
CA THR A 680 -12.43 19.10 34.94
C THR A 680 -11.59 18.76 36.17
N LEU A 681 -12.04 19.13 37.37
CA LEU A 681 -11.33 18.91 38.62
C LEU A 681 -12.18 18.13 39.60
N CYS A 682 -11.53 17.19 40.32
CA CYS A 682 -12.13 16.43 41.40
C CYS A 682 -11.78 17.08 42.75
N LEU A 683 -12.76 17.70 43.38
CA LEU A 683 -12.60 18.40 44.66
C LEU A 683 -12.24 17.46 45.82
N PRO A 684 -11.36 17.89 46.76
CA PRO A 684 -10.64 19.16 46.80
C PRO A 684 -9.42 19.17 45.86
N ASP A 685 -9.14 20.30 45.21
CA ASP A 685 -8.07 20.43 44.20
C ASP A 685 -7.55 21.87 44.09
N TYR A 686 -6.66 22.13 43.14
CA TYR A 686 -6.14 23.45 42.76
C TYR A 686 -6.19 23.58 41.25
N PHE A 687 -6.58 24.77 40.75
CA PHE A 687 -6.42 25.13 39.35
C PHE A 687 -5.30 26.15 39.23
N ASN A 688 -4.38 25.92 38.25
CA ASN A 688 -3.32 26.86 37.91
C ASN A 688 -3.26 27.02 36.39
N THR A 689 -3.05 28.25 35.96
CA THR A 689 -2.74 28.54 34.55
C THR A 689 -1.70 29.63 34.43
N GLU A 690 -0.81 29.51 33.46
CA GLU A 690 0.13 30.58 33.13
C GLU A 690 -0.54 31.59 32.21
N ILE A 691 -0.40 32.86 32.54
CA ILE A 691 -0.84 33.97 31.71
C ILE A 691 0.27 34.29 30.73
N LEU A 692 -0.02 34.13 29.44
CA LEU A 692 0.89 34.34 28.35
C LEU A 692 0.74 35.75 27.78
N SER A 693 1.83 36.47 27.57
CA SER A 693 1.81 37.78 26.92
C SER A 693 2.98 37.97 25.99
N ALA A 694 2.78 38.78 24.92
CA ALA A 694 3.88 39.20 24.06
C ALA A 694 3.61 40.61 23.51
N GLY A 695 4.67 41.42 23.43
CA GLY A 695 4.64 42.74 22.77
C GLY A 695 4.98 42.63 21.30
N ILE A 696 4.07 42.97 20.43
CA ILE A 696 4.20 42.93 18.98
C ILE A 696 4.77 44.29 18.49
N LEU A 697 5.74 44.23 17.57
CA LEU A 697 6.41 45.43 17.00
C LEU A 697 6.93 46.40 18.07
N GLY A 698 7.43 45.88 19.20
CA GLY A 698 8.02 46.69 20.27
C GLY A 698 7.01 47.31 21.23
N TYR A 699 5.77 46.84 21.26
CA TYR A 699 4.82 47.23 22.32
C TYR A 699 5.38 46.84 23.69
N SER A 700 5.40 47.79 24.63
CA SER A 700 6.07 47.65 25.92
C SER A 700 5.33 48.26 27.12
N ASP A 701 4.05 48.67 26.95
CA ASP A 701 3.27 49.16 28.07
C ASP A 701 2.93 48.02 29.06
N PRO A 702 3.04 48.25 30.38
CA PRO A 702 2.79 47.25 31.39
C PRO A 702 1.34 46.77 31.37
N ILE A 703 1.14 45.50 31.77
CA ILE A 703 -0.16 44.84 31.81
C ILE A 703 -0.57 44.67 33.29
N THR A 704 -1.69 45.23 33.66
CA THR A 704 -2.30 44.99 34.99
C THR A 704 -3.28 43.83 34.88
N LEU A 705 -3.13 42.85 35.79
CA LEU A 705 -3.93 41.60 35.81
C LEU A 705 -4.96 41.68 36.94
N ASP A 706 -6.20 41.34 36.64
CA ASP A 706 -7.24 41.17 37.64
C ASP A 706 -8.27 40.09 37.21
N LEU A 707 -9.18 39.74 38.11
CA LEU A 707 -10.25 38.78 37.91
C LEU A 707 -11.59 39.52 37.66
N VAL A 708 -12.33 39.05 36.66
CA VAL A 708 -13.68 39.52 36.34
C VAL A 708 -14.67 38.36 36.45
N GLY A 709 -15.79 38.62 37.11
CA GLY A 709 -16.80 37.58 37.35
C GLY A 709 -16.67 36.95 38.74
N SER A 710 -17.34 35.79 38.94
CA SER A 710 -17.39 35.12 40.25
C SER A 710 -16.76 33.74 40.15
N VAL A 711 -15.78 33.48 41.02
CA VAL A 711 -15.22 32.14 41.20
C VAL A 711 -16.18 31.23 42.00
N PRO A 712 -16.00 29.90 41.97
CA PRO A 712 -16.79 28.99 42.79
C PRO A 712 -16.83 29.43 44.30
N PRO A 713 -17.99 29.38 44.95
CA PRO A 713 -18.08 29.70 46.38
C PRO A 713 -17.12 28.87 47.24
N GLY A 714 -16.27 29.59 47.99
CA GLY A 714 -15.20 28.98 48.79
C GLY A 714 -13.84 28.86 48.11
N ALA A 715 -13.76 29.21 46.83
CA ALA A 715 -12.48 29.30 46.13
C ALA A 715 -11.70 30.57 46.47
N VAL A 716 -10.36 30.49 46.47
CA VAL A 716 -9.48 31.61 46.78
C VAL A 716 -8.57 31.87 45.54
N PRO A 717 -8.82 32.96 44.80
CA PRO A 717 -7.98 33.31 43.63
C PRO A 717 -6.72 34.03 44.09
N SER A 718 -5.61 33.86 43.33
CA SER A 718 -4.37 34.61 43.52
C SER A 718 -3.59 34.70 42.23
N PHE A 719 -2.80 35.78 42.07
CA PHE A 719 -1.85 35.97 40.99
C PHE A 719 -0.43 36.00 41.57
N SER A 720 0.52 35.37 40.90
CA SER A 720 1.94 35.43 41.25
C SER A 720 2.49 36.87 41.11
N SER A 721 1.94 37.66 40.17
CA SER A 721 2.13 39.08 40.01
C SER A 721 0.85 39.70 39.43
N THR A 722 0.46 40.89 39.92
CA THR A 722 -0.67 41.66 39.38
C THR A 722 -0.28 42.62 38.31
N THR A 723 1.02 42.73 37.99
CA THR A 723 1.54 43.56 36.88
C THR A 723 2.73 42.85 36.26
N ILE A 724 2.71 42.70 34.94
CA ILE A 724 3.78 42.09 34.13
C ILE A 724 4.14 43.01 32.96
N GLN A 725 5.34 42.82 32.38
CA GLN A 725 5.70 43.41 31.10
C GLN A 725 5.33 42.47 29.96
N PRO A 726 5.04 42.99 28.76
CA PRO A 726 4.86 42.14 27.59
C PRO A 726 6.07 41.21 27.36
N GLY A 727 5.83 39.89 27.26
CA GLY A 727 6.86 38.86 27.21
C GLY A 727 7.21 38.22 28.56
N GLU A 728 6.70 38.80 29.67
CA GLU A 728 6.73 38.16 30.99
C GLU A 728 5.45 37.33 31.18
N SER A 729 5.51 36.29 32.03
CA SER A 729 4.37 35.51 32.46
C SER A 729 4.02 35.72 33.94
N ALA A 730 2.76 35.40 34.28
CA ALA A 730 2.31 35.31 35.65
C ALA A 730 1.42 34.11 35.80
N THR A 731 1.48 33.42 36.93
CA THR A 731 0.59 32.33 37.24
C THR A 731 -0.67 32.82 37.95
N PHE A 732 -1.84 32.48 37.40
CA PHE A 732 -3.09 32.58 38.13
C PHE A 732 -3.34 31.25 38.83
N SER A 733 -3.65 31.28 40.13
CA SER A 733 -3.94 30.12 40.97
C SER A 733 -5.28 30.27 41.63
N LEU A 734 -6.07 29.20 41.63
CA LEU A 734 -7.36 29.13 42.30
C LEU A 734 -7.33 27.93 43.27
N ASP A 735 -7.33 28.22 44.57
CA ASP A 735 -7.44 27.21 45.60
C ASP A 735 -8.92 26.78 45.74
N LEU A 736 -9.20 25.51 45.46
CA LEU A 736 -10.52 24.90 45.49
C LEU A 736 -10.67 23.95 46.72
N SER A 737 -9.74 23.97 47.65
CA SER A 737 -9.70 23.04 48.78
C SER A 737 -10.93 23.16 49.70
N GLN A 738 -11.56 24.34 49.74
CA GLN A 738 -12.75 24.64 50.56
C GLN A 738 -14.04 24.71 49.74
N VAL A 739 -13.97 24.39 48.44
CA VAL A 739 -15.15 24.43 47.58
C VAL A 739 -16.01 23.18 47.81
N ALA A 740 -17.30 23.43 48.07
CA ALA A 740 -18.28 22.36 48.37
C ALA A 740 -19.29 22.17 47.22
N VAL A 741 -19.31 23.05 46.25
CA VAL A 741 -20.25 23.04 45.10
C VAL A 741 -19.68 22.30 43.93
N GLN A 742 -20.56 21.64 43.16
CA GLN A 742 -20.24 20.97 41.90
C GLN A 742 -20.91 21.70 40.75
N GLY A 743 -20.41 21.50 39.55
CA GLY A 743 -20.97 22.06 38.32
C GLY A 743 -19.97 22.87 37.51
N GLU A 744 -20.47 23.56 36.53
CA GLU A 744 -19.69 24.43 35.65
C GLU A 744 -19.59 25.84 36.24
N PHE A 745 -18.38 26.39 36.22
CA PHE A 745 -18.08 27.75 36.67
C PHE A 745 -17.21 28.45 35.65
N THR A 746 -17.63 29.67 35.28
CA THR A 746 -16.90 30.52 34.32
C THR A 746 -16.57 31.87 34.97
N PHE A 747 -15.36 32.37 34.72
CA PHE A 747 -14.88 33.69 35.09
C PHE A 747 -13.81 34.13 34.09
N ASP A 748 -13.52 35.45 34.08
CA ASP A 748 -12.51 35.95 33.16
C ASP A 748 -11.25 36.45 33.92
N ILE A 749 -10.09 36.14 33.36
CA ILE A 749 -8.83 36.79 33.67
C ILE A 749 -8.69 37.97 32.72
N ARG A 750 -8.56 39.19 33.28
CA ARG A 750 -8.41 40.42 32.53
C ARG A 750 -6.99 40.95 32.61
N GLY A 751 -6.41 41.23 31.46
CA GLY A 751 -5.23 42.06 31.33
C GLY A 751 -5.61 43.44 30.83
N THR A 752 -5.19 44.50 31.52
CA THR A 752 -5.40 45.89 31.08
C THR A 752 -4.06 46.55 30.78
N SER A 753 -3.89 47.07 29.56
CA SER A 753 -2.69 47.78 29.13
C SER A 753 -3.07 48.98 28.28
N ASN A 754 -2.50 50.15 28.56
CA ASN A 754 -2.79 51.40 27.85
C ASN A 754 -4.29 51.70 27.65
N GLY A 755 -5.12 51.33 28.65
CA GLY A 755 -6.57 51.54 28.63
C GLY A 755 -7.36 50.56 27.75
N GLN A 756 -6.70 49.55 27.15
CA GLN A 756 -7.35 48.45 26.45
C GLN A 756 -7.48 47.23 27.38
N GLU A 757 -8.61 46.58 27.32
CA GLU A 757 -8.90 45.36 28.11
C GLU A 757 -8.82 44.15 27.22
N TYR A 758 -8.17 43.10 27.73
CA TYR A 758 -8.03 41.74 27.13
C TYR A 758 -8.62 40.73 28.09
N LEU A 759 -9.72 40.12 27.72
CA LEU A 759 -10.42 39.11 28.54
C LEU A 759 -10.11 37.70 28.05
N ARG A 760 -9.87 36.81 28.99
CA ARG A 760 -9.73 35.35 28.72
C ARG A 760 -10.60 34.58 29.71
N THR A 761 -11.56 33.85 29.15
CA THR A 761 -12.52 33.08 29.94
C THR A 761 -11.91 31.79 30.41
N VAL A 762 -12.01 31.50 31.71
CA VAL A 762 -11.68 30.20 32.31
C VAL A 762 -12.98 29.48 32.60
N THR A 763 -13.05 28.19 32.20
CA THR A 763 -14.20 27.32 32.47
C THR A 763 -13.77 26.10 33.25
N LEU A 764 -14.30 25.92 34.46
CA LEU A 764 -14.00 24.78 35.34
C LEU A 764 -15.23 23.92 35.54
N PHE A 765 -15.09 22.60 35.33
CA PHE A 765 -16.09 21.60 35.67
C PHE A 765 -15.68 20.91 36.96
N LEU A 766 -16.36 21.27 38.06
CA LEU A 766 -16.04 20.75 39.40
C LEU A 766 -16.89 19.52 39.73
N GLN A 767 -16.24 18.44 40.04
CA GLN A 767 -16.86 17.18 40.49
C GLN A 767 -16.38 16.83 41.89
N ARG A 768 -17.18 16.03 42.59
CA ARG A 768 -16.80 15.45 43.89
C ARG A 768 -16.83 13.93 43.80
N ASN A 769 -15.79 13.30 44.25
CA ASN A 769 -15.81 11.86 44.51
C ASN A 769 -16.58 11.58 45.78
N ASP A 770 -17.90 11.72 45.76
CA ASP A 770 -18.74 11.35 46.88
C ASP A 770 -19.12 9.87 46.78
N PHE A 771 -18.32 9.02 47.41
CA PHE A 771 -18.59 7.59 47.55
C PHE A 771 -19.55 7.27 48.67
N SER A 772 -20.20 8.26 49.29
CA SER A 772 -21.12 8.06 50.42
C SER A 772 -22.36 7.19 50.12
N GLY A 773 -22.63 6.95 48.82
CA GLY A 773 -23.70 6.06 48.34
C GLY A 773 -23.31 4.60 48.12
N PHE A 774 -22.02 4.25 48.16
CA PHE A 774 -21.57 2.86 47.98
C PHE A 774 -21.51 2.13 49.34
N SER A 775 -22.57 1.39 49.67
CA SER A 775 -22.47 0.35 50.70
C SER A 775 -22.04 -0.96 50.02
N LEU A 776 -20.90 -1.50 50.43
CA LEU A 776 -20.54 -2.89 50.16
C LEU A 776 -21.64 -3.79 50.73
N GLN A 777 -22.53 -4.28 49.87
CA GLN A 777 -23.39 -5.39 50.24
C GLN A 777 -22.52 -6.64 50.29
N THR A 778 -22.22 -7.09 51.49
CA THR A 778 -21.67 -8.45 51.71
C THR A 778 -22.64 -9.45 51.07
N PRO A 779 -22.16 -10.35 50.16
CA PRO A 779 -23.03 -11.41 49.65
C PRO A 779 -23.58 -12.22 50.78
N ALA A 780 -24.89 -12.50 50.73
CA ALA A 780 -25.52 -13.38 51.72
C ALA A 780 -24.76 -14.71 51.77
N ASN A 781 -24.41 -15.17 52.96
CA ASN A 781 -23.74 -16.45 53.19
C ASN A 781 -24.46 -17.57 52.44
N GLY A 782 -23.83 -18.11 51.37
CA GLY A 782 -24.33 -19.26 50.63
C GLY A 782 -24.12 -19.22 49.11
N THR A 783 -23.65 -18.12 48.50
CA THR A 783 -23.30 -18.11 47.09
C THR A 783 -21.79 -18.29 46.92
N THR A 784 -21.38 -19.55 46.74
CA THR A 784 -20.12 -19.91 46.10
C THR A 784 -20.34 -19.88 44.60
N ASN A 785 -19.47 -19.13 43.87
CA ASN A 785 -19.30 -19.03 42.41
C ASN A 785 -20.21 -18.04 41.67
N ALA A 786 -19.62 -16.95 41.27
CA ALA A 786 -19.61 -16.46 39.90
C ALA A 786 -18.23 -15.86 39.62
#